data_b3bb973733d2949b302e3b7aa31a7175
#
_entry.id   b3bb973733d2949b302e3b7aa31a7175
#
_cell.length_a   1.000
_cell.length_b   1.000
_cell.length_c   1.000
_cell.angle_alpha   90.00
_cell.angle_beta   90.00
_cell.angle_gamma   90.00
#
_symmetry.space_group_name_H-M   'P 1'
#
loop_
_entity.id
_entity.type
_entity.pdbx_description
1 polymer ?
#
loop_
_entity_poly.entity_id
_entity_poly.type
_entity_poly.pdbx_seq_one_letter_code
_entity_poly.pdbx_strand_id
1 'polypeptide(L)'
;MKNYIKHHPWHIVEEGFDAQVNRVSESIFSIGNGKFGQRANFEEKYSGDSLQGNYVAGVYYPDKTRVGWWKNGYPEYFAKVLNAPNWMRINIRVNGESVNLAKVEVLDFNRTLDMKGGILHRSYTIKLRNGITVKANIQRFCSLHQSRHAAFKYSLVLDQDAEVKIASYIYGNVTNEDSNYDEKFWCGINTKAGGNNCTVITETKKTLFHVGIQTATTVTHSSKNIAFSDSQSNKRTAKISTNFEAKKGEEISIEKRAVIVSSLDIQKDQIESTIKEEIEKNTKKSFEDLLSKHQAAWAAKWEESDILIEGDVSAQQAVRFNIFQLNSTYTGEDERLNIGPKGFTGEKYGGSTYWDTEAYCLPFYQATAGQKVARNLLIYRYKHLQKAIENAEKLGFSNGAALYPMVTMNGEESHNEWEITFEEIHRNGAIAYAIFDYIKYTDDQKYLAEYGLEVLIGIARFWAQRVNLSEHQQKYVMLGVTGPNEFENNVNNNWYTNKIAAWCLDYCREAIEYVKETHSADFTRIADISKFNISETKKWQEISENMYYPYSEKHGVFLQQDGFLDKELIPVTDLPTSQRPIVEHWSWDRILRSCCIKQADTLQGFYFFEDEYTDEQHKKHYDFYERLTVHESSLSPCVHSILAAKLGDEKRAYEFYLRTARLDLDDYNNDTRDGLHITSMAGTWMSI
;
A
#
# COMPACT_ATOMS: atom_id res chain seq x y z
N MET A 1 -3.90 15.47 16.88
CA MET A 1 -2.82 15.65 15.90
C MET A 1 -1.49 15.70 16.63
N LYS A 2 -0.53 14.85 16.24
CA LYS A 2 0.83 14.82 16.79
C LYS A 2 1.73 15.69 15.89
N ASN A 3 1.73 16.99 16.09
CA ASN A 3 2.48 17.92 15.24
C ASN A 3 3.94 18.05 15.72
N TYR A 4 4.76 16.99 15.50
CA TYR A 4 6.20 16.99 15.85
C TYR A 4 7.11 16.99 14.60
N ILE A 5 6.55 16.82 13.41
CA ILE A 5 7.28 16.89 12.15
C ILE A 5 7.45 18.34 11.73
N LYS A 6 8.69 18.75 11.47
CA LYS A 6 9.01 20.12 11.01
C LYS A 6 8.65 20.29 9.54
N HIS A 7 8.10 21.44 9.20
CA HIS A 7 7.76 21.77 7.81
C HIS A 7 9.02 22.07 7.00
N HIS A 8 9.23 21.34 5.92
CA HIS A 8 10.34 21.53 4.97
C HIS A 8 9.93 21.02 3.58
N PRO A 9 10.19 21.73 2.48
CA PRO A 9 9.65 21.35 1.17
C PRO A 9 10.17 20.03 0.61
N TRP A 10 11.33 19.53 1.07
CA TRP A 10 11.95 18.29 0.59
C TRP A 10 12.30 17.28 1.69
N HIS A 11 12.17 17.65 2.94
CA HIS A 11 12.53 16.77 4.04
C HIS A 11 11.34 16.55 4.98
N ILE A 12 11.26 15.34 5.51
CA ILE A 12 10.51 15.06 6.73
C ILE A 12 11.52 15.08 7.86
N VAL A 13 11.30 15.91 8.86
CA VAL A 13 12.28 16.13 9.95
C VAL A 13 11.63 15.96 11.31
N GLU A 14 12.22 15.07 12.11
CA GLU A 14 11.91 14.85 13.53
C GLU A 14 13.11 15.30 14.37
N GLU A 15 12.89 16.25 15.28
CA GLU A 15 13.89 16.75 16.24
C GLU A 15 13.54 16.31 17.65
N GLY A 16 14.51 15.74 18.35
CA GLY A 16 14.32 15.13 19.66
C GLY A 16 13.77 13.70 19.58
N PHE A 17 14.04 12.90 20.61
CA PHE A 17 13.62 11.52 20.69
C PHE A 17 12.46 11.36 21.68
N ASP A 18 11.30 10.93 21.20
CA ASP A 18 10.17 10.51 22.03
C ASP A 18 9.85 9.05 21.74
N ALA A 19 10.05 8.18 22.74
CA ALA A 19 9.79 6.77 22.64
C ALA A 19 8.29 6.45 22.38
N GLN A 20 7.35 7.36 22.74
CA GLN A 20 5.91 7.14 22.56
C GLN A 20 5.49 7.32 21.10
N VAL A 21 6.18 8.16 20.34
CA VAL A 21 5.89 8.36 18.92
C VAL A 21 6.84 7.59 17.99
N ASN A 22 7.84 6.89 18.52
CA ASN A 22 8.84 6.20 17.69
C ASN A 22 8.20 5.24 16.68
N ARG A 23 7.17 4.49 17.08
CA ARG A 23 6.48 3.55 16.18
C ARG A 23 5.73 4.26 15.03
N VAL A 24 5.21 5.47 15.27
CA VAL A 24 4.63 6.35 14.24
C VAL A 24 5.73 6.82 13.29
N SER A 25 6.84 7.29 13.84
CA SER A 25 8.01 7.71 13.06
C SER A 25 8.60 6.57 12.22
N GLU A 26 8.60 5.32 12.73
CA GLU A 26 9.03 4.16 11.92
C GLU A 26 8.22 4.00 10.64
N SER A 27 6.92 4.34 10.64
CA SER A 27 6.09 4.38 9.44
C SER A 27 6.42 5.57 8.55
N ILE A 28 6.40 6.78 9.10
CA ILE A 28 6.58 8.04 8.34
C ILE A 28 7.92 8.07 7.61
N PHE A 29 8.99 7.59 8.24
CA PHE A 29 10.33 7.59 7.67
C PHE A 29 10.68 6.31 6.90
N SER A 30 9.68 5.50 6.52
CA SER A 30 9.88 4.30 5.71
C SER A 30 10.45 4.61 4.34
N ILE A 31 11.27 3.69 3.83
CA ILE A 31 11.89 3.75 2.50
C ILE A 31 11.67 2.46 1.73
N GLY A 32 11.57 2.54 0.41
CA GLY A 32 11.36 1.38 -0.46
C GLY A 32 11.83 1.65 -1.90
N ASN A 33 11.71 0.64 -2.76
CA ASN A 33 12.13 0.73 -4.16
C ASN A 33 11.26 -0.11 -5.11
N GLY A 34 10.04 -0.44 -4.72
CA GLY A 34 9.10 -1.26 -5.49
C GLY A 34 9.35 -2.77 -5.45
N LYS A 35 10.55 -3.23 -5.07
CA LYS A 35 10.88 -4.66 -4.90
C LYS A 35 10.96 -5.07 -3.44
N PHE A 36 11.40 -4.19 -2.60
CA PHE A 36 11.34 -4.34 -1.14
C PHE A 36 11.30 -2.97 -0.47
N GLY A 37 10.90 -2.96 0.78
CA GLY A 37 10.88 -1.76 1.59
C GLY A 37 11.04 -2.04 3.07
N GLN A 38 11.28 -0.99 3.83
CA GLN A 38 11.64 -1.04 5.23
C GLN A 38 10.99 0.09 6.00
N ARG A 39 10.48 -0.25 7.17
CA ARG A 39 10.18 0.75 8.19
C ARG A 39 11.48 1.39 8.70
N ALA A 40 11.40 2.57 9.25
CA ALA A 40 12.56 3.29 9.79
C ALA A 40 13.00 2.75 11.17
N ASN A 41 13.00 1.43 11.33
CA ASN A 41 13.57 0.78 12.51
C ASN A 41 15.06 1.12 12.64
N PHE A 42 15.56 1.16 13.87
CA PHE A 42 16.98 1.42 14.12
C PHE A 42 17.84 0.24 13.69
N GLU A 43 19.03 0.54 13.19
CA GLU A 43 20.03 -0.45 12.79
C GLU A 43 20.62 -1.13 14.03
N GLU A 44 20.89 -0.34 15.07
CA GLU A 44 21.35 -0.82 16.38
C GLU A 44 20.19 -1.39 17.20
N LYS A 45 20.53 -1.98 18.33
CA LYS A 45 19.55 -2.53 19.25
C LYS A 45 18.62 -1.46 19.80
N TYR A 46 17.32 -1.70 19.68
CA TYR A 46 16.28 -0.92 20.34
C TYR A 46 15.32 -1.87 21.09
N SER A 47 15.01 -1.57 22.35
CA SER A 47 14.13 -2.40 23.18
C SER A 47 12.86 -1.70 23.64
N GLY A 48 12.55 -0.54 23.07
CA GLY A 48 11.26 0.14 23.23
C GLY A 48 10.20 -0.40 22.29
N ASP A 49 9.03 0.25 22.26
CA ASP A 49 7.94 -0.09 21.33
C ASP A 49 8.38 0.17 19.89
N SER A 50 8.26 -0.86 19.06
CA SER A 50 8.74 -0.88 17.69
C SER A 50 8.03 -1.97 16.89
N LEU A 51 7.52 -1.65 15.71
CA LEU A 51 7.06 -2.62 14.74
C LEU A 51 8.16 -2.84 13.70
N GLN A 52 8.87 -3.95 13.82
CA GLN A 52 9.89 -4.27 12.84
C GLN A 52 9.27 -4.60 11.50
N GLY A 53 9.74 -3.97 10.41
CA GLY A 53 9.24 -4.21 9.06
C GLY A 53 10.33 -4.21 8.00
N ASN A 54 10.49 -5.38 7.37
CA ASN A 54 11.20 -5.59 6.12
C ASN A 54 10.26 -6.39 5.23
N TYR A 55 9.84 -5.83 4.12
CA TYR A 55 8.84 -6.46 3.26
C TYR A 55 9.42 -6.67 1.86
N VAL A 56 9.16 -7.85 1.27
CA VAL A 56 9.57 -8.18 -0.10
C VAL A 56 8.32 -8.32 -0.95
N ALA A 57 8.26 -7.58 -2.06
CA ALA A 57 7.09 -7.51 -2.92
C ALA A 57 6.65 -8.90 -3.42
N GLY A 58 5.36 -9.15 -3.39
CA GLY A 58 4.74 -10.38 -3.89
C GLY A 58 5.01 -11.63 -3.03
N VAL A 59 5.75 -11.53 -1.94
CA VAL A 59 5.98 -12.64 -0.99
C VAL A 59 4.95 -12.56 0.12
N TYR A 60 4.11 -13.59 0.23
CA TYR A 60 2.98 -13.61 1.16
C TYR A 60 2.77 -14.99 1.81
N TYR A 61 1.92 -15.03 2.82
CA TYR A 61 1.54 -16.25 3.54
C TYR A 61 0.01 -16.34 3.67
N PRO A 62 -0.60 -17.51 3.40
CA PRO A 62 -2.01 -17.74 3.63
C PRO A 62 -2.23 -18.06 5.11
N ASP A 63 -2.50 -17.03 5.91
CA ASP A 63 -2.78 -17.16 7.33
C ASP A 63 -4.25 -17.57 7.53
N LYS A 64 -4.48 -18.65 8.29
CA LYS A 64 -5.82 -19.19 8.48
C LYS A 64 -6.76 -18.14 9.05
N THR A 65 -7.97 -18.04 8.49
CA THR A 65 -9.01 -17.14 9.00
C THR A 65 -9.45 -17.52 10.42
N ARG A 66 -9.94 -16.54 11.20
CA ARG A 66 -10.50 -16.72 12.55
C ARG A 66 -12.03 -16.84 12.52
N VAL A 67 -12.58 -17.42 11.46
CA VAL A 67 -14.03 -17.59 11.33
C VAL A 67 -14.51 -18.57 12.39
N GLY A 68 -15.37 -18.10 13.28
CA GLY A 68 -15.98 -18.95 14.30
C GLY A 68 -17.06 -19.88 13.75
N TRP A 69 -17.64 -19.54 12.61
CA TRP A 69 -18.68 -20.31 11.94
C TRP A 69 -18.51 -20.21 10.42
N TRP A 70 -18.16 -21.34 9.82
CA TRP A 70 -17.96 -21.46 8.39
C TRP A 70 -19.28 -21.42 7.61
N LYS A 71 -19.31 -20.66 6.50
CA LYS A 71 -20.36 -20.70 5.49
C LYS A 71 -19.73 -20.94 4.11
N ASN A 72 -20.49 -21.57 3.20
CA ASN A 72 -20.02 -21.78 1.83
C ASN A 72 -19.69 -20.44 1.15
N GLY A 73 -18.56 -20.39 0.47
CA GLY A 73 -18.06 -19.18 -0.18
C GLY A 73 -17.15 -18.30 0.70
N TYR A 74 -17.03 -18.55 2.01
CA TYR A 74 -16.07 -17.82 2.84
C TYR A 74 -14.64 -18.14 2.42
N PRO A 75 -13.73 -17.13 2.45
CA PRO A 75 -12.31 -17.36 2.23
C PRO A 75 -11.70 -18.19 3.37
N GLU A 76 -10.82 -19.14 3.00
CA GLU A 76 -10.17 -20.03 3.97
C GLU A 76 -8.99 -19.39 4.68
N TYR A 77 -8.43 -18.33 4.12
CA TYR A 77 -7.27 -17.65 4.65
C TYR A 77 -7.31 -16.15 4.34
N PHE A 78 -6.56 -15.40 5.14
CA PHE A 78 -6.20 -14.01 4.86
C PHE A 78 -4.75 -13.96 4.34
N ALA A 79 -4.53 -13.37 3.18
CA ALA A 79 -3.19 -13.21 2.65
C ALA A 79 -2.43 -12.16 3.48
N LYS A 80 -1.27 -12.53 3.99
CA LYS A 80 -0.42 -11.67 4.81
C LYS A 80 0.89 -11.38 4.09
N VAL A 81 1.22 -10.10 3.90
CA VAL A 81 2.59 -9.68 3.60
C VAL A 81 3.50 -10.10 4.74
N LEU A 82 4.71 -10.52 4.43
CA LEU A 82 5.60 -11.08 5.44
C LEU A 82 6.67 -10.09 5.88
N ASN A 83 6.85 -9.99 7.19
CA ASN A 83 8.08 -9.45 7.74
C ASN A 83 9.22 -10.41 7.38
N ALA A 84 10.10 -10.00 6.45
CA ALA A 84 11.22 -10.79 5.95
C ALA A 84 12.45 -10.73 6.89
N PRO A 85 13.45 -11.60 6.72
CA PRO A 85 14.66 -11.56 7.54
C PRO A 85 15.29 -10.17 7.60
N ASN A 86 15.62 -9.72 8.83
CA ASN A 86 16.16 -8.39 9.07
C ASN A 86 17.67 -8.37 8.78
N TRP A 87 18.03 -7.71 7.67
CA TRP A 87 19.41 -7.54 7.26
C TRP A 87 20.12 -6.35 7.92
N MET A 88 19.38 -5.35 8.41
CA MET A 88 19.94 -4.09 8.94
C MET A 88 20.67 -4.26 10.26
N ARG A 89 20.28 -5.24 11.03
CA ARG A 89 20.61 -5.35 12.45
C ARG A 89 22.11 -5.36 12.73
N ILE A 90 22.53 -4.42 13.59
CA ILE A 90 23.83 -4.41 14.25
C ILE A 90 23.65 -4.37 15.78
N ASN A 91 24.68 -4.72 16.52
CA ASN A 91 24.74 -4.50 17.96
C ASN A 91 26.11 -3.93 18.31
N ILE A 92 26.09 -2.72 18.89
CA ILE A 92 27.28 -2.01 19.31
C ILE A 92 27.32 -2.00 20.83
N ARG A 93 28.47 -2.40 21.40
CA ARG A 93 28.73 -2.31 22.84
C ARG A 93 29.99 -1.48 23.08
N VAL A 94 29.94 -0.63 24.09
CA VAL A 94 31.05 0.22 24.54
C VAL A 94 31.31 -0.12 25.99
N ASN A 95 32.49 -0.66 26.29
CA ASN A 95 32.85 -1.22 27.62
C ASN A 95 31.75 -2.17 28.13
N GLY A 96 31.27 -3.06 27.26
CA GLY A 96 30.24 -4.05 27.57
C GLY A 96 28.80 -3.56 27.58
N GLU A 97 28.55 -2.24 27.63
CA GLU A 97 27.22 -1.64 27.60
C GLU A 97 26.70 -1.48 26.16
N SER A 98 25.46 -1.88 25.92
CA SER A 98 24.84 -1.80 24.57
C SER A 98 24.31 -0.43 24.26
N VAL A 99 24.63 0.09 23.09
CA VAL A 99 23.95 1.25 22.50
C VAL A 99 22.48 0.88 22.26
N ASN A 100 21.58 1.50 23.04
CA ASN A 100 20.14 1.20 23.03
C ASN A 100 19.35 2.43 23.53
N LEU A 101 18.80 3.21 22.61
CA LEU A 101 18.15 4.48 22.91
C LEU A 101 16.97 4.36 23.91
N ALA A 102 16.36 3.17 24.04
CA ALA A 102 15.32 2.95 25.05
C ALA A 102 15.85 2.82 26.49
N LYS A 103 17.20 2.77 26.70
CA LYS A 103 17.81 2.46 28.03
C LYS A 103 18.88 3.45 28.46
N VAL A 104 19.15 4.47 27.67
CA VAL A 104 20.20 5.48 27.87
C VAL A 104 19.60 6.88 27.85
N GLU A 105 20.34 7.85 28.36
CA GLU A 105 19.97 9.26 28.23
C GLU A 105 20.26 9.73 26.80
N VAL A 106 19.22 10.18 26.11
CA VAL A 106 19.33 10.78 24.76
C VAL A 106 19.49 12.29 24.92
N LEU A 107 20.68 12.80 24.59
CA LEU A 107 21.02 14.23 24.73
C LEU A 107 20.63 15.04 23.50
N ASP A 108 20.69 14.42 22.33
CA ASP A 108 20.32 15.00 21.05
C ASP A 108 19.84 13.88 20.10
N PHE A 109 18.87 14.20 19.24
CA PHE A 109 18.35 13.27 18.24
C PHE A 109 17.75 14.03 17.08
N ASN A 110 18.10 13.59 15.87
CA ASN A 110 17.46 14.03 14.64
C ASN A 110 17.24 12.84 13.71
N ARG A 111 16.07 12.79 13.07
CA ARG A 111 15.74 11.85 12.00
C ARG A 111 15.21 12.65 10.82
N THR A 112 15.80 12.44 9.64
CA THR A 112 15.44 13.16 8.42
C THR A 112 15.27 12.20 7.26
N LEU A 113 14.10 12.21 6.64
CA LEU A 113 13.90 11.59 5.33
C LEU A 113 14.13 12.68 4.26
N ASP A 114 15.22 12.56 3.54
CA ASP A 114 15.47 13.34 2.33
C ASP A 114 14.70 12.70 1.17
N MET A 115 13.52 13.24 0.84
CA MET A 115 12.67 12.74 -0.22
C MET A 115 13.27 12.98 -1.60
N LYS A 116 14.06 14.04 -1.77
CA LYS A 116 14.70 14.35 -3.04
C LYS A 116 15.74 13.31 -3.42
N GLY A 117 16.55 12.89 -2.43
CA GLY A 117 17.60 11.90 -2.61
C GLY A 117 17.17 10.46 -2.31
N GLY A 118 16.01 10.23 -1.71
CA GLY A 118 15.54 8.91 -1.30
C GLY A 118 16.32 8.32 -0.12
N ILE A 119 16.79 9.15 0.81
CA ILE A 119 17.75 8.76 1.86
C ILE A 119 17.15 9.00 3.25
N LEU A 120 17.26 8.01 4.12
CA LEU A 120 16.99 8.16 5.54
C LEU A 120 18.29 8.52 6.27
N HIS A 121 18.31 9.69 6.89
CA HIS A 121 19.37 10.16 7.78
C HIS A 121 18.91 10.09 9.22
N ARG A 122 19.83 9.77 10.12
CA ARG A 122 19.63 9.83 11.55
C ARG A 122 20.92 10.24 12.25
N SER A 123 20.82 11.13 13.23
CA SER A 123 21.93 11.47 14.11
C SER A 123 21.46 11.48 15.54
N TYR A 124 22.36 11.17 16.45
CA TYR A 124 22.08 11.27 17.88
C TYR A 124 23.34 11.45 18.72
N THR A 125 23.15 12.00 19.91
CA THR A 125 24.13 12.01 21.00
C THR A 125 23.47 11.37 22.21
N ILE A 126 24.08 10.33 22.77
CA ILE A 126 23.60 9.62 23.95
C ILE A 126 24.68 9.54 25.01
N LYS A 127 24.26 9.43 26.27
CA LYS A 127 25.13 9.15 27.40
C LYS A 127 24.84 7.76 27.96
N LEU A 128 25.84 6.88 27.88
CA LEU A 128 25.77 5.56 28.44
C LEU A 128 25.84 5.62 29.97
N ARG A 129 25.38 4.56 30.65
CA ARG A 129 25.42 4.48 32.13
C ARG A 129 26.84 4.44 32.69
N ASN A 130 27.81 3.90 31.90
CA ASN A 130 29.22 3.94 32.23
C ASN A 130 29.86 5.34 32.08
N GLY A 131 29.07 6.36 31.73
CA GLY A 131 29.47 7.76 31.62
C GLY A 131 30.02 8.18 30.26
N ILE A 132 30.22 7.25 29.33
CA ILE A 132 30.73 7.53 27.97
C ILE A 132 29.64 8.15 27.12
N THR A 133 29.98 9.24 26.42
CA THR A 133 29.10 9.87 25.41
C THR A 133 29.40 9.28 24.04
N VAL A 134 28.34 8.88 23.33
CA VAL A 134 28.40 8.37 21.97
C VAL A 134 27.67 9.35 21.06
N LYS A 135 28.37 9.87 20.06
CA LYS A 135 27.76 10.64 18.96
C LYS A 135 27.75 9.79 17.70
N ALA A 136 26.60 9.65 17.03
CA ALA A 136 26.44 8.84 15.85
C ALA A 136 25.76 9.58 14.70
N ASN A 137 26.12 9.21 13.45
CA ASN A 137 25.46 9.62 12.22
C ASN A 137 25.22 8.40 11.34
N ILE A 138 24.01 8.28 10.80
CA ILE A 138 23.57 7.14 10.01
C ILE A 138 22.95 7.63 8.71
N GLN A 139 23.26 6.96 7.60
CA GLN A 139 22.61 7.12 6.31
C GLN A 139 22.19 5.76 5.80
N ARG A 140 20.94 5.62 5.32
CA ARG A 140 20.42 4.37 4.76
C ARG A 140 19.56 4.63 3.53
N PHE A 141 19.67 3.74 2.53
CA PHE A 141 18.81 3.76 1.35
C PHE A 141 18.49 2.35 0.83
N CYS A 142 17.33 2.20 0.21
CA CYS A 142 16.94 1.08 -0.64
C CYS A 142 17.17 1.50 -2.08
N SER A 143 18.10 0.88 -2.80
CA SER A 143 18.55 1.37 -4.10
C SER A 143 17.43 1.34 -5.15
N LEU A 144 17.06 2.51 -5.68
CA LEU A 144 16.12 2.60 -6.81
C LEU A 144 16.81 2.24 -8.14
N HIS A 145 18.13 2.46 -8.26
CA HIS A 145 18.91 2.12 -9.45
C HIS A 145 19.14 0.61 -9.59
N GLN A 146 19.36 -0.09 -8.50
CA GLN A 146 19.55 -1.54 -8.44
C GLN A 146 18.59 -2.11 -7.42
N SER A 147 17.39 -2.47 -7.86
CA SER A 147 16.23 -2.76 -6.99
C SER A 147 16.39 -3.96 -6.02
N ARG A 148 17.47 -4.74 -6.13
CA ARG A 148 17.83 -5.82 -5.19
C ARG A 148 18.80 -5.38 -4.11
N HIS A 149 19.29 -4.14 -4.12
CA HIS A 149 20.38 -3.66 -3.27
C HIS A 149 19.89 -2.65 -2.24
N ALA A 150 20.47 -2.73 -1.05
CA ALA A 150 20.36 -1.73 0.00
C ALA A 150 21.69 -1.53 0.71
N ALA A 151 21.88 -0.38 1.33
CA ALA A 151 23.07 -0.11 2.10
C ALA A 151 22.79 0.88 3.23
N PHE A 152 23.61 0.82 4.28
CA PHE A 152 23.73 1.89 5.24
C PHE A 152 25.20 2.13 5.62
N LYS A 153 25.48 3.38 6.02
CA LYS A 153 26.73 3.80 6.65
C LYS A 153 26.41 4.38 8.02
N TYR A 154 27.05 3.86 9.03
CA TYR A 154 26.86 4.21 10.43
C TYR A 154 28.19 4.63 11.03
N SER A 155 28.38 5.92 11.31
CA SER A 155 29.59 6.47 11.92
C SER A 155 29.32 6.82 13.38
N LEU A 156 30.27 6.52 14.23
CA LEU A 156 30.20 6.91 15.65
C LEU A 156 31.56 7.39 16.19
N VAL A 157 31.49 8.30 17.18
CA VAL A 157 32.63 8.86 17.88
C VAL A 157 32.37 8.78 19.40
N LEU A 158 33.40 8.44 20.17
CA LEU A 158 33.36 8.34 21.63
C LEU A 158 34.13 9.53 22.26
N ASP A 159 33.65 10.01 23.41
CA ASP A 159 34.32 11.07 24.17
C ASP A 159 35.43 10.56 25.11
N GLN A 160 35.64 9.24 25.18
CA GLN A 160 36.66 8.56 25.99
C GLN A 160 37.16 7.33 25.24
N ASP A 161 38.38 6.87 25.64
CA ASP A 161 38.91 5.56 25.20
C ASP A 161 38.02 4.44 25.72
N ALA A 162 37.73 3.46 24.86
CA ALA A 162 36.86 2.33 25.25
C ALA A 162 37.06 1.10 24.38
N GLU A 163 36.80 -0.06 24.99
CA GLU A 163 36.60 -1.29 24.24
C GLU A 163 35.30 -1.25 23.48
N VAL A 164 35.34 -1.44 22.15
CA VAL A 164 34.16 -1.46 21.29
C VAL A 164 33.96 -2.83 20.68
N LYS A 165 32.79 -3.40 20.93
CA LYS A 165 32.36 -4.65 20.29
C LYS A 165 31.25 -4.36 19.29
N ILE A 166 31.44 -4.78 18.03
CA ILE A 166 30.48 -4.64 16.95
C ILE A 166 30.09 -6.04 16.47
N ALA A 167 28.77 -6.28 16.39
CA ALA A 167 28.23 -7.48 15.77
C ALA A 167 27.23 -7.11 14.68
N SER A 168 27.41 -7.69 13.49
CA SER A 168 26.52 -7.53 12.34
C SER A 168 25.74 -8.82 12.11
N TYR A 169 24.42 -8.71 11.86
CA TYR A 169 23.52 -9.86 11.75
C TYR A 169 22.69 -9.81 10.47
N ILE A 170 22.29 -11.01 10.01
CA ILE A 170 20.99 -11.19 9.37
C ILE A 170 20.15 -12.02 10.35
N TYR A 171 19.01 -11.47 10.76
CA TYR A 171 18.14 -12.11 11.74
C TYR A 171 16.84 -12.58 11.07
N GLY A 172 16.73 -13.86 10.81
CA GLY A 172 15.59 -14.48 10.12
C GLY A 172 14.58 -15.17 11.05
N ASN A 173 14.72 -15.02 12.40
CA ASN A 173 13.71 -15.51 13.34
C ASN A 173 12.63 -14.45 13.59
N VAL A 174 12.17 -13.84 12.51
CA VAL A 174 11.15 -12.79 12.50
C VAL A 174 9.73 -13.37 12.55
N THR A 175 8.79 -12.56 13.00
CA THR A 175 7.36 -12.88 13.08
C THR A 175 6.57 -11.69 12.57
N ASN A 176 5.35 -11.93 12.11
CA ASN A 176 4.37 -10.88 11.93
C ASN A 176 3.65 -10.62 13.26
N GLU A 177 3.44 -9.36 13.59
CA GLU A 177 2.65 -8.97 14.77
C GLU A 177 1.16 -9.30 14.56
N ASP A 178 0.69 -9.19 13.31
CA ASP A 178 -0.71 -9.43 12.94
C ASP A 178 -1.02 -10.91 12.58
N SER A 179 -0.12 -11.85 12.87
CA SER A 179 -0.41 -13.28 12.71
C SER A 179 -1.65 -13.70 13.49
N ASN A 180 -2.60 -14.36 12.82
CA ASN A 180 -3.87 -14.75 13.43
C ASN A 180 -3.72 -15.76 14.59
N TYR A 181 -2.69 -16.57 14.55
CA TYR A 181 -2.43 -17.66 15.52
C TYR A 181 -1.01 -17.66 16.04
N ASP A 182 -0.28 -16.55 16.03
CA ASP A 182 1.12 -16.42 16.42
C ASP A 182 2.05 -17.39 15.65
N GLU A 183 1.63 -17.81 14.45
CA GLU A 183 2.37 -18.73 13.63
C GLU A 183 3.64 -18.07 13.07
N LYS A 184 4.77 -18.80 13.16
CA LYS A 184 6.01 -18.39 12.49
C LYS A 184 5.99 -18.89 11.05
N PHE A 185 6.00 -17.96 10.11
CA PHE A 185 5.79 -18.25 8.69
C PHE A 185 7.03 -18.80 7.96
N TRP A 186 8.23 -18.62 8.53
CA TRP A 186 9.49 -18.91 7.89
C TRP A 186 10.16 -20.20 8.41
N CYS A 187 10.75 -20.99 7.49
CA CYS A 187 11.74 -22.02 7.73
C CYS A 187 13.13 -21.55 7.27
N GLY A 188 14.20 -21.97 7.91
CA GLY A 188 15.57 -21.74 7.46
C GLY A 188 16.00 -22.82 6.47
N ILE A 189 16.55 -22.41 5.33
CA ILE A 189 17.08 -23.29 4.28
C ILE A 189 18.59 -23.32 4.31
N ASN A 190 19.24 -22.16 4.29
CA ASN A 190 20.70 -22.07 4.35
C ASN A 190 21.13 -20.83 5.14
N THR A 191 22.15 -21.00 5.97
CA THR A 191 22.67 -19.91 6.79
C THR A 191 24.18 -20.04 6.92
N LYS A 192 24.90 -18.97 6.51
CA LYS A 192 26.37 -18.93 6.53
C LYS A 192 26.86 -17.61 7.14
N ALA A 193 27.94 -17.65 7.90
CA ALA A 193 28.63 -16.47 8.38
C ALA A 193 30.14 -16.72 8.30
N GLY A 194 30.90 -15.72 7.84
CA GLY A 194 32.36 -15.83 7.75
C GLY A 194 32.99 -14.65 7.03
N GLY A 195 34.24 -14.32 7.40
CA GLY A 195 34.89 -13.13 6.93
C GLY A 195 34.07 -11.89 7.28
N ASN A 196 33.68 -11.11 6.30
CA ASN A 196 32.83 -9.94 6.43
C ASN A 196 31.38 -10.18 5.95
N ASN A 197 31.00 -11.43 5.66
CA ASN A 197 29.73 -11.77 5.04
C ASN A 197 28.81 -12.56 5.98
N CYS A 198 27.51 -12.27 5.86
CA CYS A 198 26.42 -13.09 6.39
C CYS A 198 25.47 -13.46 5.25
N THR A 199 24.97 -14.68 5.22
CA THR A 199 23.97 -15.18 4.26
C THR A 199 22.86 -15.88 5.04
N VAL A 200 21.61 -15.59 4.69
CA VAL A 200 20.43 -16.30 5.19
C VAL A 200 19.46 -16.51 4.03
N ILE A 201 19.08 -17.76 3.80
CA ILE A 201 18.01 -18.13 2.86
C ILE A 201 16.90 -18.79 3.69
N THR A 202 15.70 -18.23 3.57
CA THR A 202 14.49 -18.74 4.25
C THR A 202 13.44 -19.14 3.23
N GLU A 203 12.54 -20.03 3.63
CA GLU A 203 11.37 -20.45 2.85
C GLU A 203 10.10 -20.23 3.65
N THR A 204 9.04 -19.78 2.99
CA THR A 204 7.69 -19.70 3.58
C THR A 204 7.08 -21.10 3.66
N LYS A 205 6.51 -21.49 4.81
CA LYS A 205 6.05 -22.85 5.07
C LYS A 205 4.92 -23.36 4.14
N LYS A 206 4.02 -22.48 3.69
CA LYS A 206 2.86 -22.88 2.87
C LYS A 206 3.02 -22.48 1.41
N THR A 207 3.45 -21.25 1.14
CA THR A 207 3.61 -20.74 -0.24
C THR A 207 4.94 -21.12 -0.86
N LEU A 208 5.88 -21.63 -0.07
CA LEU A 208 7.20 -22.10 -0.50
C LEU A 208 8.04 -21.06 -1.23
N PHE A 209 7.79 -19.76 -1.00
CA PHE A 209 8.69 -18.72 -1.50
C PHE A 209 10.03 -18.80 -0.80
N HIS A 210 11.11 -18.71 -1.54
CA HIS A 210 12.43 -18.47 -0.99
C HIS A 210 12.72 -16.98 -0.96
N VAL A 211 13.28 -16.50 0.14
CA VAL A 211 13.92 -15.17 0.25
C VAL A 211 15.36 -15.38 0.67
N GLY A 212 16.29 -14.96 -0.19
CA GLY A 212 17.72 -15.01 0.04
C GLY A 212 18.26 -13.61 0.31
N ILE A 213 19.04 -13.48 1.39
CA ILE A 213 19.70 -12.23 1.75
C ILE A 213 21.17 -12.51 2.02
N GLN A 214 22.05 -11.73 1.39
CA GLN A 214 23.46 -11.69 1.74
C GLN A 214 23.87 -10.27 2.08
N THR A 215 24.67 -10.14 3.17
CA THR A 215 25.26 -8.85 3.55
C THR A 215 26.76 -8.93 3.55
N ALA A 216 27.42 -7.81 3.20
CA ALA A 216 28.82 -7.57 3.41
C ALA A 216 28.96 -6.37 4.36
N THR A 217 29.72 -6.53 5.44
CA THR A 217 29.92 -5.47 6.44
C THR A 217 31.39 -5.13 6.54
N THR A 218 31.72 -3.85 6.48
CA THR A 218 33.08 -3.32 6.71
C THR A 218 33.06 -2.46 7.96
N VAL A 219 34.05 -2.62 8.83
CA VAL A 219 34.29 -1.76 9.98
C VAL A 219 35.64 -1.09 9.78
N THR A 220 35.67 0.25 9.89
CA THR A 220 36.92 1.01 9.86
C THR A 220 37.06 1.82 11.15
N HIS A 221 38.27 1.91 11.67
CA HIS A 221 38.64 2.78 12.77
C HIS A 221 39.92 3.49 12.41
N SER A 222 39.93 4.84 12.49
CA SER A 222 41.06 5.68 12.08
C SER A 222 41.59 5.31 10.67
N SER A 223 40.66 5.14 9.70
CA SER A 223 40.94 4.75 8.29
C SER A 223 41.55 3.35 8.12
N LYS A 224 41.61 2.51 9.15
CA LYS A 224 42.09 1.12 9.07
C LYS A 224 40.90 0.14 9.15
N ASN A 225 40.91 -0.83 8.27
CA ASN A 225 39.93 -1.91 8.31
C ASN A 225 40.12 -2.80 9.56
N ILE A 226 39.04 -3.03 10.29
CA ILE A 226 38.98 -3.96 11.43
C ILE A 226 38.40 -5.30 10.94
N ALA A 227 39.17 -6.38 11.05
CA ALA A 227 38.70 -7.71 10.66
C ALA A 227 37.70 -8.25 11.69
N PHE A 228 36.70 -8.98 11.23
CA PHE A 228 35.83 -9.76 12.12
C PHE A 228 36.56 -10.97 12.66
N SER A 229 36.53 -11.16 13.98
CA SER A 229 37.25 -12.18 14.71
C SER A 229 36.40 -13.41 15.07
N ASP A 230 35.06 -13.28 15.00
CA ASP A 230 34.12 -14.35 15.35
C ASP A 230 32.96 -14.41 14.38
N SER A 231 32.50 -15.63 14.08
CA SER A 231 31.34 -15.86 13.24
C SER A 231 30.47 -16.98 13.83
N GLN A 232 29.15 -16.76 13.78
CA GLN A 232 28.17 -17.72 14.31
C GLN A 232 27.00 -17.83 13.34
N SER A 233 26.49 -19.02 13.13
CA SER A 233 25.28 -19.26 12.37
C SER A 233 24.40 -20.31 13.05
N ASN A 234 23.11 -20.13 12.94
CA ASN A 234 22.09 -21.11 13.32
C ASN A 234 21.05 -21.22 12.20
N LYS A 235 19.95 -21.97 12.41
CA LYS A 235 18.96 -22.23 11.35
C LYS A 235 18.44 -21.01 10.60
N ARG A 236 18.44 -19.82 11.20
CA ARG A 236 17.85 -18.59 10.58
C ARG A 236 18.60 -17.31 10.93
N THR A 237 19.77 -17.40 11.56
CA THR A 237 20.53 -16.20 11.93
C THR A 237 21.99 -16.40 11.59
N ALA A 238 22.56 -15.47 10.86
CA ALA A 238 23.99 -15.36 10.60
C ALA A 238 24.54 -14.11 11.30
N LYS A 239 25.68 -14.24 11.93
CA LYS A 239 26.31 -13.19 12.74
C LYS A 239 27.81 -13.22 12.55
N ILE A 240 28.42 -12.05 12.40
CA ILE A 240 29.86 -11.82 12.51
C ILE A 240 30.10 -10.77 13.60
N SER A 241 31.20 -10.86 14.33
CA SER A 241 31.53 -9.88 15.36
C SER A 241 33.03 -9.63 15.48
N THR A 242 33.37 -8.44 15.98
CA THR A 242 34.72 -8.00 16.25
C THR A 242 34.77 -7.18 17.53
N ASN A 243 35.97 -7.11 18.14
CA ASN A 243 36.25 -6.35 19.33
C ASN A 243 37.60 -5.64 19.19
N PHE A 244 37.69 -4.37 19.56
CA PHE A 244 38.88 -3.56 19.45
C PHE A 244 38.85 -2.38 20.42
N GLU A 245 40.02 -1.80 20.69
CA GLU A 245 40.15 -0.59 21.47
C GLU A 245 39.98 0.63 20.56
N ALA A 246 39.06 1.51 20.90
CA ALA A 246 38.83 2.77 20.24
C ALA A 246 39.36 3.95 21.08
N LYS A 247 39.98 4.92 20.43
CA LYS A 247 40.50 6.12 21.08
C LYS A 247 39.47 7.24 21.08
N LYS A 248 39.48 8.06 22.11
CA LYS A 248 38.68 9.29 22.21
C LYS A 248 38.77 10.12 20.95
N GLY A 249 37.64 10.53 20.40
CA GLY A 249 37.54 11.42 19.26
C GLY A 249 37.81 10.81 17.90
N GLU A 250 38.24 9.53 17.84
CA GLU A 250 38.43 8.82 16.56
C GLU A 250 37.12 8.25 16.02
N GLU A 251 36.91 8.41 14.71
CA GLU A 251 35.71 7.88 14.05
C GLU A 251 35.78 6.37 13.84
N ILE A 252 34.72 5.70 14.21
CA ILE A 252 34.43 4.32 13.87
C ILE A 252 33.32 4.32 12.82
N SER A 253 33.57 3.74 11.64
CA SER A 253 32.55 3.66 10.57
C SER A 253 32.21 2.20 10.30
N ILE A 254 30.90 1.90 10.24
CA ILE A 254 30.33 0.62 9.89
C ILE A 254 29.57 0.81 8.58
N GLU A 255 30.03 0.18 7.52
CA GLU A 255 29.32 0.16 6.24
C GLU A 255 28.74 -1.25 6.03
N LYS A 256 27.44 -1.33 5.83
CA LYS A 256 26.76 -2.61 5.57
C LYS A 256 25.96 -2.51 4.28
N ARG A 257 26.20 -3.47 3.41
CA ARG A 257 25.51 -3.62 2.12
C ARG A 257 24.72 -4.91 2.14
N ALA A 258 23.58 -4.91 1.46
CA ALA A 258 22.71 -6.07 1.34
C ALA A 258 22.28 -6.31 -0.10
N VAL A 259 22.16 -7.57 -0.46
CA VAL A 259 21.44 -8.05 -1.66
C VAL A 259 20.27 -8.88 -1.18
N ILE A 260 19.07 -8.56 -1.66
CA ILE A 260 17.82 -9.21 -1.31
C ILE A 260 17.17 -9.73 -2.59
N VAL A 261 16.88 -11.02 -2.66
CA VAL A 261 16.21 -11.65 -3.80
C VAL A 261 15.11 -12.59 -3.32
N SER A 262 14.11 -12.83 -4.17
CA SER A 262 13.09 -13.84 -3.89
C SER A 262 12.95 -14.84 -5.05
N SER A 263 12.33 -15.98 -4.77
CA SER A 263 12.00 -16.97 -5.79
C SER A 263 10.90 -16.52 -6.76
N LEU A 264 10.37 -15.33 -6.58
CA LEU A 264 9.52 -14.69 -7.60
C LEU A 264 10.33 -14.37 -8.86
N ASP A 265 11.58 -13.90 -8.69
CA ASP A 265 12.43 -13.41 -9.78
C ASP A 265 13.58 -14.37 -10.14
N ILE A 266 13.98 -15.23 -9.20
CA ILE A 266 15.16 -16.10 -9.34
C ILE A 266 14.77 -17.54 -9.03
N GLN A 267 15.21 -18.50 -9.83
CA GLN A 267 14.99 -19.91 -9.53
C GLN A 267 15.60 -20.26 -8.19
N LYS A 268 14.93 -21.12 -7.41
CA LYS A 268 15.29 -21.43 -6.02
C LYS A 268 16.73 -21.91 -5.84
N ASP A 269 17.21 -22.74 -6.78
CA ASP A 269 18.57 -23.30 -6.83
C ASP A 269 19.63 -22.25 -7.21
N GLN A 270 19.23 -21.15 -7.85
CA GLN A 270 20.13 -20.07 -8.25
C GLN A 270 20.21 -18.92 -7.23
N ILE A 271 19.35 -18.88 -6.21
CA ILE A 271 19.31 -17.77 -5.24
C ILE A 271 20.67 -17.57 -4.58
N GLU A 272 21.31 -18.65 -4.09
CA GLU A 272 22.60 -18.54 -3.37
C GLU A 272 23.71 -18.02 -4.26
N SER A 273 23.82 -18.51 -5.51
CA SER A 273 24.81 -18.02 -6.47
C SER A 273 24.57 -16.57 -6.87
N THR A 274 23.31 -16.20 -7.09
CA THR A 274 22.92 -14.83 -7.47
C THR A 274 23.28 -13.82 -6.38
N ILE A 275 22.87 -14.07 -5.12
CA ILE A 275 23.18 -13.12 -4.02
C ILE A 275 24.68 -12.98 -3.79
N LYS A 276 25.45 -14.08 -3.95
CA LYS A 276 26.90 -14.06 -3.82
C LYS A 276 27.54 -13.22 -4.94
N GLU A 277 27.17 -13.45 -6.17
CA GLU A 277 27.72 -12.72 -7.32
C GLU A 277 27.38 -11.22 -7.25
N GLU A 278 26.13 -10.88 -6.92
CA GLU A 278 25.70 -9.50 -6.84
C GLU A 278 26.37 -8.74 -5.69
N ILE A 279 26.55 -9.34 -4.50
CA ILE A 279 27.25 -8.69 -3.39
C ILE A 279 28.73 -8.48 -3.70
N GLU A 280 29.40 -9.44 -4.36
CA GLU A 280 30.79 -9.32 -4.79
C GLU A 280 30.99 -8.18 -5.81
N LYS A 281 30.04 -7.99 -6.72
CA LYS A 281 30.02 -6.85 -7.66
C LYS A 281 29.80 -5.53 -6.94
N ASN A 282 28.89 -5.52 -5.99
CA ASN A 282 28.51 -4.33 -5.23
C ASN A 282 29.66 -3.84 -4.34
N THR A 283 30.37 -4.74 -3.66
CA THR A 283 31.49 -4.40 -2.78
C THR A 283 32.72 -3.81 -3.47
N LYS A 284 32.80 -3.92 -4.81
CA LYS A 284 33.86 -3.27 -5.62
C LYS A 284 33.61 -1.78 -5.88
N LYS A 285 32.42 -1.28 -5.57
CA LYS A 285 32.03 0.13 -5.73
C LYS A 285 32.16 0.86 -4.38
N SER A 286 32.37 2.16 -4.36
CA SER A 286 32.29 2.94 -3.12
C SER A 286 30.82 3.08 -2.66
N PHE A 287 30.62 3.43 -1.40
CA PHE A 287 29.27 3.75 -0.89
C PHE A 287 28.72 4.98 -1.61
N GLU A 288 29.54 5.95 -1.86
CA GLU A 288 29.23 7.21 -2.54
C GLU A 288 28.83 7.00 -3.99
N ASP A 289 29.46 6.04 -4.71
CA ASP A 289 29.05 5.66 -6.08
C ASP A 289 27.66 5.01 -6.12
N LEU A 290 27.34 4.15 -5.14
CA LEU A 290 26.03 3.53 -5.03
C LEU A 290 24.97 4.57 -4.71
N LEU A 291 25.27 5.46 -3.78
CA LEU A 291 24.39 6.54 -3.36
C LEU A 291 24.12 7.52 -4.50
N SER A 292 25.15 7.95 -5.23
CA SER A 292 25.00 8.87 -6.36
C SER A 292 24.08 8.29 -7.46
N LYS A 293 24.20 7.00 -7.77
CA LYS A 293 23.32 6.35 -8.75
C LYS A 293 21.89 6.22 -8.26
N HIS A 294 21.70 5.98 -6.97
CA HIS A 294 20.39 5.95 -6.34
C HIS A 294 19.73 7.34 -6.41
N GLN A 295 20.46 8.39 -6.06
CA GLN A 295 19.99 9.79 -6.14
C GLN A 295 19.64 10.20 -7.59
N ALA A 296 20.45 9.80 -8.58
CA ALA A 296 20.14 10.04 -9.99
C ALA A 296 18.85 9.35 -10.43
N ALA A 297 18.57 8.13 -9.95
CA ALA A 297 17.31 7.44 -10.23
C ALA A 297 16.10 8.15 -9.58
N TRP A 298 16.24 8.69 -8.37
CA TRP A 298 15.20 9.52 -7.75
C TRP A 298 15.00 10.85 -8.48
N ALA A 299 16.09 11.50 -8.92
CA ALA A 299 15.98 12.75 -9.70
C ALA A 299 15.11 12.52 -10.97
N ALA A 300 15.33 11.43 -11.69
CA ALA A 300 14.50 11.08 -12.85
C ALA A 300 13.01 10.86 -12.49
N LYS A 301 12.72 10.25 -11.33
CA LYS A 301 11.33 10.10 -10.85
C LYS A 301 10.69 11.44 -10.52
N TRP A 302 11.44 12.36 -9.92
CA TRP A 302 10.94 13.69 -9.59
C TRP A 302 10.70 14.56 -10.84
N GLU A 303 11.48 14.40 -11.90
CA GLU A 303 11.25 15.10 -13.19
C GLU A 303 9.88 14.75 -13.77
N GLU A 304 9.39 13.51 -13.56
CA GLU A 304 8.10 13.05 -14.07
C GLU A 304 6.92 13.36 -13.11
N SER A 305 7.15 13.47 -11.80
CA SER A 305 6.07 13.41 -10.81
C SER A 305 5.98 14.57 -9.83
N ASP A 306 6.96 15.50 -9.80
CA ASP A 306 6.95 16.61 -8.83
C ASP A 306 5.82 17.59 -9.09
N ILE A 307 5.24 18.11 -8.01
CA ILE A 307 4.27 19.21 -8.02
C ILE A 307 4.83 20.35 -7.18
N LEU A 308 4.84 21.55 -7.75
CA LEU A 308 5.28 22.75 -7.04
C LEU A 308 4.07 23.52 -6.50
N ILE A 309 4.05 23.68 -5.17
CA ILE A 309 3.09 24.52 -4.44
C ILE A 309 3.86 25.69 -3.82
N GLU A 310 3.57 26.91 -4.25
CA GLU A 310 4.13 28.12 -3.69
C GLU A 310 3.19 28.71 -2.62
N GLY A 311 3.79 29.28 -1.56
CA GLY A 311 3.03 29.95 -0.50
C GLY A 311 2.66 29.05 0.69
N ASP A 312 2.64 27.73 0.54
CA ASP A 312 2.34 26.78 1.62
C ASP A 312 3.34 25.63 1.68
N VAL A 313 4.34 25.77 2.57
CA VAL A 313 5.38 24.75 2.80
C VAL A 313 4.81 23.45 3.36
N SER A 314 3.72 23.51 4.14
CA SER A 314 3.06 22.34 4.72
C SER A 314 2.39 21.50 3.64
N ALA A 315 1.67 22.14 2.72
CA ALA A 315 1.07 21.50 1.56
C ALA A 315 2.13 20.93 0.62
N GLN A 316 3.20 21.71 0.35
CA GLN A 316 4.31 21.26 -0.50
C GLN A 316 5.03 20.02 0.08
N GLN A 317 5.28 20.01 1.39
CA GLN A 317 5.87 18.85 2.07
C GLN A 317 4.97 17.62 1.91
N ALA A 318 3.69 17.80 2.13
CA ALA A 318 2.72 16.71 2.13
C ALA A 318 2.58 16.07 0.74
N VAL A 319 2.43 16.84 -0.33
CA VAL A 319 2.31 16.27 -1.68
C VAL A 319 3.57 15.53 -2.09
N ARG A 320 4.76 16.06 -1.80
CA ARG A 320 6.03 15.37 -2.08
C ARG A 320 6.20 14.11 -1.23
N PHE A 321 5.77 14.13 0.02
CA PHE A 321 5.78 12.94 0.87
C PHE A 321 4.92 11.83 0.27
N ASN A 322 3.74 12.16 -0.18
CA ASN A 322 2.82 11.18 -0.77
C ASN A 322 3.36 10.63 -2.10
N ILE A 323 3.87 11.48 -2.99
CA ILE A 323 4.53 11.07 -4.24
C ILE A 323 5.75 10.18 -3.97
N PHE A 324 6.56 10.53 -2.97
CA PHE A 324 7.73 9.74 -2.56
C PHE A 324 7.31 8.32 -2.13
N GLN A 325 6.31 8.20 -1.28
CA GLN A 325 5.85 6.91 -0.77
C GLN A 325 5.19 6.05 -1.87
N LEU A 326 4.43 6.65 -2.78
CA LEU A 326 3.88 5.95 -3.95
C LEU A 326 4.99 5.38 -4.83
N ASN A 327 5.99 6.18 -5.20
CA ASN A 327 7.14 5.73 -6.01
C ASN A 327 8.04 4.72 -5.26
N SER A 328 8.11 4.78 -3.92
CA SER A 328 8.80 3.77 -3.09
C SER A 328 8.08 2.44 -3.08
N THR A 329 6.75 2.44 -3.24
CA THR A 329 5.90 1.23 -3.13
C THR A 329 5.80 0.48 -4.45
N TYR A 330 5.66 1.18 -5.58
CA TYR A 330 5.43 0.56 -6.89
C TYR A 330 6.17 1.30 -8.00
N THR A 331 6.87 0.55 -8.84
CA THR A 331 7.65 1.07 -9.98
C THR A 331 7.14 0.60 -11.34
N GLY A 332 6.19 -0.34 -11.36
CA GLY A 332 5.62 -0.89 -12.59
C GLY A 332 6.55 -1.78 -13.41
N GLU A 333 7.69 -2.20 -12.87
CA GLU A 333 8.63 -3.06 -13.59
C GLU A 333 8.12 -4.49 -13.77
N ASP A 334 7.24 -4.93 -12.88
CA ASP A 334 6.78 -6.32 -12.77
C ASP A 334 5.24 -6.40 -12.75
N GLU A 335 4.69 -6.96 -13.81
CA GLU A 335 3.24 -7.13 -14.00
C GLU A 335 2.59 -8.18 -13.08
N ARG A 336 3.37 -8.85 -12.22
CA ARG A 336 2.89 -9.77 -11.17
C ARG A 336 2.66 -9.06 -9.85
N LEU A 337 3.06 -7.79 -9.74
CA LEU A 337 2.96 -6.99 -8.52
C LEU A 337 1.81 -5.98 -8.60
N ASN A 338 1.27 -5.64 -7.45
CA ASN A 338 0.24 -4.63 -7.28
C ASN A 338 0.45 -3.88 -5.96
N ILE A 339 -0.45 -2.99 -5.60
CA ILE A 339 -0.29 -2.06 -4.49
C ILE A 339 -1.24 -2.47 -3.36
N GLY A 340 -0.69 -2.70 -2.17
CA GLY A 340 -1.50 -2.86 -0.95
C GLY A 340 -1.69 -1.53 -0.23
N PRO A 341 -2.76 -1.37 0.57
CA PRO A 341 -3.09 -0.09 1.24
C PRO A 341 -1.98 0.47 2.14
N LYS A 342 -1.15 -0.39 2.74
CA LYS A 342 -0.01 0.01 3.58
C LYS A 342 1.35 -0.09 2.86
N GLY A 343 1.40 -0.54 1.61
CA GLY A 343 2.66 -0.71 0.86
C GLY A 343 3.70 -1.51 1.64
N PHE A 344 4.91 -0.96 1.79
CA PHE A 344 6.00 -1.55 2.58
C PHE A 344 6.14 -0.95 3.99
N THR A 345 5.10 -0.31 4.51
CA THR A 345 5.19 0.47 5.76
C THR A 345 4.49 -0.19 6.94
N GLY A 346 3.77 -1.30 6.73
CA GLY A 346 3.06 -2.01 7.77
C GLY A 346 2.47 -3.33 7.33
N GLU A 347 1.92 -4.09 8.28
CA GLU A 347 1.37 -5.43 8.08
C GLU A 347 -0.15 -5.44 7.85
N LYS A 348 -0.86 -4.39 8.29
CA LYS A 348 -2.31 -4.29 8.19
C LYS A 348 -2.77 -4.39 6.73
N TYR A 349 -3.96 -4.93 6.52
CA TYR A 349 -4.52 -5.28 5.21
C TYR A 349 -3.69 -6.32 4.44
N GLY A 350 -2.74 -6.99 5.10
CA GLY A 350 -1.94 -8.07 4.55
C GLY A 350 -1.05 -7.73 3.35
N GLY A 351 -0.92 -6.46 2.97
CA GLY A 351 -0.24 -6.04 1.74
C GLY A 351 -0.98 -6.44 0.46
N SER A 352 -2.23 -6.87 0.59
CA SER A 352 -3.08 -7.35 -0.50
C SER A 352 -3.69 -6.19 -1.30
N THR A 353 -4.05 -6.46 -2.55
CA THR A 353 -4.73 -5.52 -3.45
C THR A 353 -6.20 -5.41 -3.10
N TYR A 354 -6.70 -4.18 -3.08
CA TYR A 354 -8.11 -3.78 -2.96
C TYR A 354 -8.53 -2.99 -4.21
N TRP A 355 -9.78 -2.56 -4.29
CA TRP A 355 -10.28 -1.70 -5.38
C TRP A 355 -9.65 -0.30 -5.39
N ASP A 356 -9.04 0.10 -4.30
CA ASP A 356 -8.32 1.36 -4.13
C ASP A 356 -7.24 1.56 -5.21
N THR A 357 -6.61 0.47 -5.63
CA THR A 357 -5.55 0.54 -6.65
C THR A 357 -6.11 1.07 -7.96
N GLU A 358 -7.27 0.56 -8.38
CA GLU A 358 -7.93 0.97 -9.61
C GLU A 358 -8.54 2.36 -9.50
N ALA A 359 -9.21 2.64 -8.38
CA ALA A 359 -9.96 3.89 -8.21
C ALA A 359 -9.08 5.11 -7.89
N TYR A 360 -7.91 4.91 -7.25
CA TYR A 360 -7.07 6.01 -6.76
C TYR A 360 -5.64 5.95 -7.27
N CYS A 361 -4.97 4.79 -7.23
CA CYS A 361 -3.55 4.71 -7.59
C CYS A 361 -3.32 4.75 -9.09
N LEU A 362 -4.15 4.12 -9.90
CA LEU A 362 -3.96 4.07 -11.35
C LEU A 362 -3.89 5.47 -11.98
N PRO A 363 -4.78 6.44 -11.69
CA PRO A 363 -4.69 7.80 -12.21
C PRO A 363 -3.34 8.47 -11.94
N PHE A 364 -2.79 8.28 -10.75
CA PHE A 364 -1.46 8.80 -10.41
C PHE A 364 -0.37 8.24 -11.34
N TYR A 365 -0.29 6.90 -11.47
CA TYR A 365 0.78 6.30 -12.26
C TYR A 365 0.63 6.51 -13.76
N GLN A 366 -0.59 6.60 -14.29
CA GLN A 366 -0.78 6.90 -15.72
C GLN A 366 -0.38 8.34 -16.07
N ALA A 367 -0.48 9.27 -15.12
CA ALA A 367 -0.12 10.67 -15.33
C ALA A 367 1.35 11.00 -15.02
N THR A 368 1.98 10.27 -14.08
CA THR A 368 3.30 10.61 -13.52
C THR A 368 4.39 9.59 -13.83
N ALA A 369 4.09 8.55 -14.61
CA ALA A 369 5.04 7.51 -14.97
C ALA A 369 4.84 7.07 -16.42
N GLY A 370 5.79 6.30 -16.95
CA GLY A 370 5.64 5.76 -18.30
C GLY A 370 4.41 4.84 -18.42
N GLN A 371 3.74 4.86 -19.57
CA GLN A 371 2.51 4.10 -19.87
C GLN A 371 2.54 2.64 -19.37
N LYS A 372 3.69 1.95 -19.47
CA LYS A 372 3.87 0.58 -18.99
C LYS A 372 3.53 0.40 -17.51
N VAL A 373 3.75 1.42 -16.68
CA VAL A 373 3.55 1.34 -15.22
C VAL A 373 2.07 1.13 -14.90
N ALA A 374 1.19 1.98 -15.43
CA ALA A 374 -0.25 1.83 -15.28
C ALA A 374 -0.78 0.58 -15.98
N ARG A 375 -0.27 0.28 -17.20
CA ARG A 375 -0.64 -0.92 -17.97
C ARG A 375 -0.40 -2.21 -17.17
N ASN A 376 0.71 -2.30 -16.44
CA ASN A 376 1.03 -3.48 -15.65
C ASN A 376 0.06 -3.69 -14.47
N LEU A 377 -0.53 -2.66 -13.89
CA LEU A 377 -1.60 -2.80 -12.89
C LEU A 377 -2.84 -3.47 -13.49
N LEU A 378 -3.18 -3.14 -14.73
CA LEU A 378 -4.30 -3.76 -15.43
C LEU A 378 -3.98 -5.18 -15.93
N ILE A 379 -2.74 -5.45 -16.38
CA ILE A 379 -2.28 -6.79 -16.74
C ILE A 379 -2.31 -7.72 -15.52
N TYR A 380 -2.01 -7.22 -14.32
CA TYR A 380 -2.19 -7.99 -13.08
C TYR A 380 -3.62 -8.51 -12.95
N ARG A 381 -4.63 -7.67 -13.18
CA ARG A 381 -6.05 -8.10 -13.15
C ARG A 381 -6.38 -9.09 -14.26
N TYR A 382 -5.88 -8.87 -15.49
CA TYR A 382 -6.07 -9.82 -16.59
C TYR A 382 -5.53 -11.21 -16.26
N LYS A 383 -4.32 -11.29 -15.68
CA LYS A 383 -3.72 -12.57 -15.26
C LYS A 383 -4.54 -13.31 -14.19
N HIS A 384 -5.39 -12.61 -13.49
CA HIS A 384 -6.25 -13.17 -12.45
C HIS A 384 -7.70 -13.40 -12.92
N LEU A 385 -8.00 -13.20 -14.21
CA LEU A 385 -9.37 -13.39 -14.75
C LEU A 385 -9.91 -14.79 -14.47
N GLN A 386 -9.12 -15.84 -14.70
CA GLN A 386 -9.55 -17.21 -14.42
C GLN A 386 -9.89 -17.43 -12.94
N LYS A 387 -9.12 -16.83 -12.03
CA LYS A 387 -9.40 -16.87 -10.59
C LYS A 387 -10.66 -16.08 -10.22
N ALA A 388 -10.94 -14.99 -10.90
CA ALA A 388 -12.18 -14.23 -10.72
C ALA A 388 -13.41 -15.03 -11.20
N ILE A 389 -13.27 -15.82 -12.28
CA ILE A 389 -14.31 -16.75 -12.73
C ILE A 389 -14.53 -17.85 -11.69
N GLU A 390 -13.48 -18.50 -11.21
CA GLU A 390 -13.56 -19.51 -10.15
C GLU A 390 -14.19 -18.97 -8.86
N ASN A 391 -13.91 -17.70 -8.53
CA ASN A 391 -14.52 -17.02 -7.38
C ASN A 391 -16.03 -16.82 -7.56
N ALA A 392 -16.45 -16.40 -8.75
CA ALA A 392 -17.87 -16.27 -9.08
C ALA A 392 -18.59 -17.63 -9.09
N GLU A 393 -17.96 -18.68 -9.62
CA GLU A 393 -18.52 -20.05 -9.62
C GLU A 393 -18.78 -20.58 -8.21
N LYS A 394 -17.88 -20.30 -7.24
CA LYS A 394 -18.09 -20.66 -5.83
C LYS A 394 -19.34 -20.01 -5.23
N LEU A 395 -19.75 -18.87 -5.77
CA LEU A 395 -20.95 -18.13 -5.34
C LEU A 395 -22.20 -18.48 -6.17
N GLY A 396 -22.10 -19.46 -7.09
CA GLY A 396 -23.23 -19.95 -7.89
C GLY A 396 -23.43 -19.26 -9.24
N PHE A 397 -22.50 -18.40 -9.67
CA PHE A 397 -22.51 -17.83 -11.02
C PHE A 397 -21.91 -18.82 -12.03
N SER A 398 -22.15 -18.59 -13.31
CA SER A 398 -21.76 -19.53 -14.37
C SER A 398 -21.37 -18.81 -15.66
N ASN A 399 -21.11 -19.58 -16.71
CA ASN A 399 -20.88 -19.06 -18.06
C ASN A 399 -19.75 -18.03 -18.16
N GLY A 400 -18.66 -18.22 -17.40
CA GLY A 400 -17.53 -17.31 -17.41
C GLY A 400 -17.79 -15.92 -16.79
N ALA A 401 -18.82 -15.80 -15.95
CA ALA A 401 -18.99 -14.62 -15.10
C ALA A 401 -17.81 -14.50 -14.17
N ALA A 402 -17.22 -13.32 -14.07
CA ALA A 402 -16.05 -13.07 -13.25
C ALA A 402 -16.36 -12.09 -12.10
N LEU A 403 -16.12 -12.50 -10.86
CA LEU A 403 -16.11 -11.63 -9.68
C LEU A 403 -14.68 -11.56 -9.14
N TYR A 404 -14.03 -10.44 -9.37
CA TYR A 404 -12.71 -10.24 -8.82
C TYR A 404 -12.75 -10.22 -7.29
N PRO A 405 -11.71 -10.75 -6.61
CA PRO A 405 -11.65 -10.74 -5.16
C PRO A 405 -11.73 -9.32 -4.59
N MET A 406 -12.35 -9.17 -3.42
CA MET A 406 -12.27 -7.94 -2.65
C MET A 406 -10.82 -7.70 -2.21
N VAL A 407 -10.15 -8.76 -1.76
CA VAL A 407 -8.78 -8.74 -1.26
C VAL A 407 -7.98 -9.88 -1.87
N THR A 408 -6.83 -9.58 -2.47
CA THR A 408 -6.02 -10.62 -3.10
C THR A 408 -4.53 -10.29 -3.18
N MET A 409 -3.71 -11.37 -3.19
CA MET A 409 -2.31 -11.34 -3.61
C MET A 409 -2.08 -12.09 -4.92
N ASN A 410 -2.87 -13.11 -5.20
CA ASN A 410 -2.68 -14.09 -6.27
C ASN A 410 -3.93 -14.33 -7.14
N GLY A 411 -4.95 -13.49 -6.99
CA GLY A 411 -6.23 -13.63 -7.68
C GLY A 411 -7.29 -14.43 -6.93
N GLU A 412 -6.95 -15.12 -5.85
CA GLU A 412 -7.91 -15.77 -4.98
C GLU A 412 -8.50 -14.79 -3.98
N GLU A 413 -9.80 -14.95 -3.64
CA GLU A 413 -10.38 -14.19 -2.53
C GLU A 413 -9.70 -14.59 -1.23
N SER A 414 -9.11 -13.64 -0.56
CA SER A 414 -8.30 -13.88 0.62
C SER A 414 -8.59 -12.88 1.76
N HIS A 415 -9.78 -12.31 1.78
CA HIS A 415 -10.23 -11.50 2.91
C HIS A 415 -10.61 -12.38 4.10
N ASN A 416 -10.50 -11.83 5.31
CA ASN A 416 -10.69 -12.61 6.52
C ASN A 416 -12.12 -13.11 6.68
N GLU A 417 -12.98 -12.61 7.50
CA GLU A 417 -14.21 -13.34 7.88
C GLU A 417 -15.50 -12.51 7.81
N TRP A 418 -15.54 -11.49 7.00
CA TRP A 418 -16.68 -10.58 6.97
C TRP A 418 -17.54 -10.77 5.72
N GLU A 419 -18.87 -10.69 5.88
CA GLU A 419 -19.84 -10.77 4.79
C GLU A 419 -19.63 -9.73 3.70
N ILE A 420 -19.04 -8.59 4.00
CA ILE A 420 -18.68 -7.54 3.05
C ILE A 420 -17.93 -8.06 1.81
N THR A 421 -17.23 -9.18 1.95
CA THR A 421 -16.54 -9.88 0.85
C THR A 421 -17.47 -10.24 -0.30
N PHE A 422 -18.75 -10.52 -0.03
CA PHE A 422 -19.76 -10.88 -1.04
C PHE A 422 -20.62 -9.69 -1.45
N GLU A 423 -20.65 -8.65 -0.63
CA GLU A 423 -21.55 -7.50 -0.75
C GLU A 423 -20.88 -6.32 -1.48
N GLU A 424 -19.60 -6.10 -1.26
CA GLU A 424 -18.82 -5.00 -1.85
C GLU A 424 -18.37 -5.30 -3.28
N ILE A 425 -19.35 -5.59 -4.14
CA ILE A 425 -19.12 -6.06 -5.51
C ILE A 425 -18.83 -4.94 -6.51
N HIS A 426 -18.96 -3.69 -6.12
CA HIS A 426 -18.60 -2.51 -6.94
C HIS A 426 -17.12 -2.50 -7.35
N ARG A 427 -16.25 -3.30 -6.69
CA ARG A 427 -14.86 -3.52 -7.08
C ARG A 427 -14.70 -4.00 -8.53
N ASN A 428 -15.65 -4.79 -9.04
CA ASN A 428 -15.70 -5.17 -10.45
C ASN A 428 -15.85 -3.94 -11.35
N GLY A 429 -16.70 -3.01 -10.93
CA GLY A 429 -16.88 -1.74 -11.63
C GLY A 429 -15.63 -0.87 -11.62
N ALA A 430 -14.91 -0.80 -10.50
CA ALA A 430 -13.66 -0.05 -10.42
C ALA A 430 -12.60 -0.59 -11.41
N ILE A 431 -12.51 -1.91 -11.60
CA ILE A 431 -11.60 -2.52 -12.58
C ILE A 431 -12.00 -2.16 -14.03
N ALA A 432 -13.30 -2.26 -14.35
CA ALA A 432 -13.80 -1.86 -15.67
C ALA A 432 -13.57 -0.37 -15.95
N TYR A 433 -13.82 0.48 -14.94
CA TYR A 433 -13.58 1.92 -15.04
C TYR A 433 -12.09 2.25 -15.20
N ALA A 434 -11.21 1.55 -14.51
CA ALA A 434 -9.77 1.70 -14.67
C ALA A 434 -9.27 1.33 -16.08
N ILE A 435 -9.86 0.33 -16.73
CA ILE A 435 -9.59 0.00 -18.13
C ILE A 435 -10.03 1.15 -19.04
N PHE A 436 -11.23 1.67 -18.83
CA PHE A 436 -11.76 2.81 -19.57
C PHE A 436 -10.88 4.05 -19.41
N ASP A 437 -10.57 4.42 -18.18
CA ASP A 437 -9.78 5.61 -17.85
C ASP A 437 -8.37 5.53 -18.43
N TYR A 438 -7.72 4.37 -18.30
CA TYR A 438 -6.42 4.11 -18.89
C TYR A 438 -6.42 4.31 -20.41
N ILE A 439 -7.42 3.77 -21.12
CA ILE A 439 -7.52 3.89 -22.57
C ILE A 439 -7.80 5.33 -22.98
N LYS A 440 -8.71 6.01 -22.29
CA LYS A 440 -9.02 7.42 -22.55
C LYS A 440 -7.82 8.33 -22.34
N TYR A 441 -7.03 8.07 -21.32
CA TYR A 441 -5.84 8.86 -21.01
C TYR A 441 -4.66 8.60 -21.94
N THR A 442 -4.41 7.31 -22.27
CA THR A 442 -3.18 6.89 -22.98
C THR A 442 -3.38 6.66 -24.48
N ASP A 443 -4.62 6.56 -24.96
CA ASP A 443 -4.99 6.11 -26.32
C ASP A 443 -4.46 4.70 -26.67
N ASP A 444 -4.15 3.85 -25.69
CA ASP A 444 -3.72 2.47 -25.89
C ASP A 444 -4.92 1.56 -26.18
N GLN A 445 -5.55 1.79 -27.32
CA GLN A 445 -6.68 0.99 -27.79
C GLN A 445 -6.33 -0.48 -27.98
N LYS A 446 -5.07 -0.79 -28.28
CA LYS A 446 -4.60 -2.16 -28.46
C LYS A 446 -4.73 -2.99 -27.18
N TYR A 447 -4.65 -2.35 -26.01
CA TYR A 447 -4.88 -3.01 -24.73
C TYR A 447 -6.25 -3.71 -24.65
N LEU A 448 -7.31 -3.11 -25.23
CA LEU A 448 -8.63 -3.76 -25.29
C LEU A 448 -8.59 -5.08 -26.03
N ALA A 449 -7.95 -5.10 -27.21
CA ALA A 449 -7.85 -6.28 -28.04
C ALA A 449 -6.95 -7.38 -27.43
N GLU A 450 -5.88 -6.98 -26.73
CA GLU A 450 -4.92 -7.92 -26.16
C GLU A 450 -5.39 -8.52 -24.81
N TYR A 451 -6.05 -7.72 -23.95
CA TYR A 451 -6.32 -8.09 -22.56
C TYR A 451 -7.69 -7.61 -22.05
N GLY A 452 -8.03 -6.34 -22.30
CA GLY A 452 -9.11 -5.65 -21.59
C GLY A 452 -10.49 -6.23 -21.91
N LEU A 453 -10.77 -6.61 -23.16
CA LEU A 453 -12.08 -7.10 -23.57
C LEU A 453 -12.45 -8.43 -22.90
N GLU A 454 -11.50 -9.33 -22.69
CA GLU A 454 -11.76 -10.59 -21.96
C GLU A 454 -12.21 -10.30 -20.51
N VAL A 455 -11.55 -9.35 -19.85
CA VAL A 455 -11.90 -8.91 -18.50
C VAL A 455 -13.29 -8.29 -18.47
N LEU A 456 -13.58 -7.37 -19.40
CA LEU A 456 -14.88 -6.70 -19.48
C LEU A 456 -16.04 -7.65 -19.73
N ILE A 457 -15.88 -8.66 -20.61
CA ILE A 457 -16.89 -9.69 -20.86
C ILE A 457 -17.18 -10.48 -19.58
N GLY A 458 -16.14 -10.91 -18.85
CA GLY A 458 -16.30 -11.62 -17.58
C GLY A 458 -17.07 -10.81 -16.54
N ILE A 459 -16.73 -9.52 -16.41
CA ILE A 459 -17.40 -8.56 -15.52
C ILE A 459 -18.86 -8.33 -15.95
N ALA A 460 -19.11 -8.12 -17.23
CA ALA A 460 -20.48 -7.90 -17.75
C ALA A 460 -21.39 -9.13 -17.50
N ARG A 461 -20.87 -10.35 -17.69
CA ARG A 461 -21.59 -11.58 -17.39
C ARG A 461 -21.93 -11.72 -15.90
N PHE A 462 -21.03 -11.30 -15.03
CA PHE A 462 -21.30 -11.26 -13.59
C PHE A 462 -22.45 -10.28 -13.29
N TRP A 463 -22.40 -9.05 -13.78
CA TRP A 463 -23.45 -8.07 -13.54
C TRP A 463 -24.81 -8.52 -14.09
N ALA A 464 -24.84 -9.10 -15.30
CA ALA A 464 -26.06 -9.60 -15.90
C ALA A 464 -26.73 -10.74 -15.12
N GLN A 465 -25.96 -11.52 -14.38
CA GLN A 465 -26.46 -12.60 -13.52
C GLN A 465 -26.73 -12.15 -12.08
N ARG A 466 -26.12 -11.02 -11.65
CA ARG A 466 -26.24 -10.53 -10.26
C ARG A 466 -27.52 -9.75 -10.00
N VAL A 467 -28.10 -9.15 -11.01
CA VAL A 467 -29.34 -8.39 -10.91
C VAL A 467 -30.58 -9.29 -11.01
N ASN A 468 -31.70 -8.82 -10.44
CA ASN A 468 -32.99 -9.48 -10.54
C ASN A 468 -34.01 -8.52 -11.17
N LEU A 469 -34.87 -9.00 -12.06
CA LEU A 469 -36.02 -8.21 -12.52
C LEU A 469 -37.10 -8.23 -11.42
N SER A 470 -37.39 -7.07 -10.87
CA SER A 470 -38.44 -6.89 -9.87
C SER A 470 -39.79 -6.84 -10.57
N GLU A 471 -40.70 -7.78 -10.27
CA GLU A 471 -42.07 -7.75 -10.76
C GLU A 471 -42.84 -6.53 -10.24
N HIS A 472 -42.52 -6.07 -9.03
CA HIS A 472 -43.17 -4.93 -8.41
C HIS A 472 -42.74 -3.60 -9.06
N GLN A 473 -41.45 -3.44 -9.34
CA GLN A 473 -40.90 -2.19 -9.88
C GLN A 473 -40.80 -2.17 -11.41
N GLN A 474 -40.91 -3.34 -12.06
CA GLN A 474 -40.67 -3.50 -13.50
C GLN A 474 -39.29 -2.97 -13.92
N LYS A 475 -38.30 -3.10 -13.01
CA LYS A 475 -36.93 -2.64 -13.15
C LYS A 475 -35.98 -3.70 -12.64
N TYR A 476 -34.72 -3.67 -13.10
CA TYR A 476 -33.66 -4.49 -12.53
C TYR A 476 -33.19 -3.92 -11.20
N VAL A 477 -33.16 -4.76 -10.18
CA VAL A 477 -32.76 -4.41 -8.81
C VAL A 477 -31.56 -5.23 -8.38
N MET A 478 -30.77 -4.70 -7.46
CA MET A 478 -29.62 -5.38 -6.86
C MET A 478 -29.80 -5.45 -5.36
N LEU A 479 -29.85 -6.65 -4.83
CA LEU A 479 -30.19 -6.92 -3.44
C LEU A 479 -28.94 -7.38 -2.67
N GLY A 480 -28.85 -7.03 -1.39
CA GLY A 480 -27.82 -7.51 -0.49
C GLY A 480 -26.42 -7.10 -0.93
N VAL A 481 -26.15 -5.81 -1.00
CA VAL A 481 -24.86 -5.23 -1.39
C VAL A 481 -24.37 -4.25 -0.33
N THR A 482 -23.07 -3.96 -0.37
CA THR A 482 -22.44 -2.86 0.36
C THR A 482 -21.78 -1.94 -0.67
N GLY A 483 -22.11 -0.65 -0.61
CA GLY A 483 -21.42 0.37 -1.41
C GLY A 483 -20.07 0.76 -0.81
N PRO A 484 -19.39 1.80 -1.35
CA PRO A 484 -18.18 2.33 -0.75
C PRO A 484 -18.36 2.79 0.71
N ASN A 485 -19.57 3.20 1.10
CA ASN A 485 -19.90 3.48 2.49
C ASN A 485 -20.08 2.18 3.28
N GLU A 486 -19.00 1.63 3.80
CA GLU A 486 -19.01 0.38 4.58
C GLU A 486 -19.76 0.46 5.92
N PHE A 487 -20.31 1.62 6.30
CA PHE A 487 -21.24 1.75 7.42
C PHE A 487 -22.64 1.22 7.10
N GLU A 488 -22.85 0.81 5.85
CA GLU A 488 -24.07 0.20 5.36
C GLU A 488 -23.75 -1.20 4.84
N ASN A 489 -24.34 -2.22 5.45
CA ASN A 489 -24.15 -3.60 5.04
C ASN A 489 -25.47 -4.23 4.60
N ASN A 490 -25.42 -5.13 3.62
CA ASN A 490 -26.55 -5.91 3.14
C ASN A 490 -27.75 -5.04 2.77
N VAL A 491 -27.52 -3.93 2.07
CA VAL A 491 -28.55 -3.01 1.62
C VAL A 491 -29.04 -3.37 0.22
N ASN A 492 -30.21 -2.86 -0.14
CA ASN A 492 -30.79 -3.06 -1.47
C ASN A 492 -30.63 -1.79 -2.30
N ASN A 493 -30.30 -2.00 -3.58
CA ASN A 493 -30.24 -0.93 -4.57
C ASN A 493 -29.31 0.22 -4.15
N ASN A 494 -28.05 -0.12 -3.71
CA ASN A 494 -27.05 0.92 -3.56
C ASN A 494 -26.87 1.63 -4.90
N TRP A 495 -27.09 2.94 -4.91
CA TRP A 495 -27.12 3.72 -6.14
C TRP A 495 -25.81 3.63 -6.93
N TYR A 496 -24.65 3.76 -6.23
CA TYR A 496 -23.35 3.68 -6.87
C TYR A 496 -23.11 2.31 -7.50
N THR A 497 -23.42 1.23 -6.77
CA THR A 497 -23.28 -0.14 -7.28
C THR A 497 -24.18 -0.39 -8.50
N ASN A 498 -25.44 0.06 -8.45
CA ASN A 498 -26.36 -0.05 -9.61
C ASN A 498 -25.87 0.76 -10.80
N LYS A 499 -25.39 1.98 -10.55
CA LYS A 499 -24.89 2.89 -11.61
C LYS A 499 -23.67 2.33 -12.32
N ILE A 500 -22.67 1.90 -11.56
CA ILE A 500 -21.44 1.36 -12.15
C ILE A 500 -21.66 0.01 -12.83
N ALA A 501 -22.61 -0.81 -12.34
CA ALA A 501 -23.00 -2.04 -13.01
C ALA A 501 -23.65 -1.79 -14.38
N ALA A 502 -24.61 -0.85 -14.47
CA ALA A 502 -25.24 -0.48 -15.72
C ALA A 502 -24.21 0.11 -16.71
N TRP A 503 -23.35 0.99 -16.23
CA TRP A 503 -22.27 1.58 -17.02
C TRP A 503 -21.29 0.49 -17.55
N CYS A 504 -20.91 -0.48 -16.73
CA CYS A 504 -20.04 -1.59 -17.17
C CYS A 504 -20.66 -2.40 -18.32
N LEU A 505 -21.96 -2.64 -18.28
CA LEU A 505 -22.67 -3.35 -19.33
C LEU A 505 -22.64 -2.56 -20.65
N ASP A 506 -22.85 -1.25 -20.61
CA ASP A 506 -22.82 -0.39 -21.78
C ASP A 506 -21.39 -0.24 -22.32
N TYR A 507 -20.40 0.04 -21.46
CA TYR A 507 -19.01 0.15 -21.89
C TYR A 507 -18.46 -1.15 -22.48
N CYS A 508 -18.83 -2.30 -21.93
CA CYS A 508 -18.44 -3.58 -22.50
C CYS A 508 -19.02 -3.78 -23.92
N ARG A 509 -20.25 -3.33 -24.16
CA ARG A 509 -20.87 -3.36 -25.50
C ARG A 509 -20.10 -2.46 -26.49
N GLU A 510 -19.77 -1.26 -26.09
CA GLU A 510 -18.95 -0.32 -26.90
C GLU A 510 -17.58 -0.92 -27.21
N ALA A 511 -16.91 -1.51 -26.22
CA ALA A 511 -15.62 -2.17 -26.39
C ALA A 511 -15.69 -3.38 -27.34
N ILE A 512 -16.76 -4.16 -27.29
CA ILE A 512 -17.01 -5.27 -28.22
C ILE A 512 -17.11 -4.77 -29.67
N GLU A 513 -17.96 -3.76 -29.93
CA GLU A 513 -18.09 -3.22 -31.28
C GLU A 513 -16.77 -2.63 -31.78
N TYR A 514 -16.07 -1.88 -30.94
CA TYR A 514 -14.78 -1.32 -31.30
C TYR A 514 -13.75 -2.41 -31.68
N VAL A 515 -13.55 -3.44 -30.84
CA VAL A 515 -12.56 -4.50 -31.13
C VAL A 515 -12.98 -5.33 -32.33
N LYS A 516 -14.27 -5.59 -32.51
CA LYS A 516 -14.82 -6.32 -33.66
C LYS A 516 -14.54 -5.59 -34.98
N GLU A 517 -14.67 -4.26 -34.99
CA GLU A 517 -14.45 -3.43 -36.18
C GLU A 517 -12.97 -3.21 -36.49
N THR A 518 -12.16 -2.97 -35.46
CA THR A 518 -10.77 -2.56 -35.64
C THR A 518 -9.75 -3.69 -35.50
N HIS A 519 -10.05 -4.76 -34.74
CA HIS A 519 -9.18 -5.89 -34.39
C HIS A 519 -9.93 -7.22 -34.53
N SER A 520 -10.54 -7.47 -35.71
CA SER A 520 -11.43 -8.61 -35.94
C SER A 520 -10.82 -10.00 -35.62
N ALA A 521 -9.53 -10.17 -35.84
CA ALA A 521 -8.81 -11.41 -35.52
C ALA A 521 -8.76 -11.65 -34.01
N ASP A 522 -8.46 -10.59 -33.21
CA ASP A 522 -8.47 -10.67 -31.76
C ASP A 522 -9.88 -10.86 -31.23
N PHE A 523 -10.88 -10.19 -31.80
CA PHE A 523 -12.28 -10.41 -31.45
C PHE A 523 -12.67 -11.88 -31.64
N THR A 524 -12.30 -12.50 -32.75
CA THR A 524 -12.57 -13.93 -33.00
C THR A 524 -11.89 -14.80 -31.94
N ARG A 525 -10.62 -14.56 -31.65
CA ARG A 525 -9.86 -15.25 -30.59
C ARG A 525 -10.54 -15.13 -29.22
N ILE A 526 -10.93 -13.92 -28.86
CA ILE A 526 -11.60 -13.63 -27.58
C ILE A 526 -12.95 -14.33 -27.49
N ALA A 527 -13.75 -14.26 -28.56
CA ALA A 527 -15.05 -14.91 -28.62
C ALA A 527 -14.93 -16.45 -28.48
N ASP A 528 -13.95 -17.05 -29.11
CA ASP A 528 -13.70 -18.50 -29.04
C ASP A 528 -13.25 -18.92 -27.65
N ILE A 529 -12.29 -18.22 -27.03
CA ILE A 529 -11.75 -18.55 -25.70
C ILE A 529 -12.83 -18.36 -24.63
N SER A 530 -13.54 -17.22 -24.65
CA SER A 530 -14.55 -16.88 -23.68
C SER A 530 -15.92 -17.54 -23.96
N LYS A 531 -16.07 -18.23 -25.12
CA LYS A 531 -17.35 -18.74 -25.64
C LYS A 531 -18.41 -17.62 -25.68
N PHE A 532 -17.99 -16.43 -26.06
CA PHE A 532 -18.86 -15.28 -26.11
C PHE A 532 -19.80 -15.34 -27.32
N ASN A 533 -21.09 -15.03 -27.05
CA ASN A 533 -22.08 -14.89 -28.09
C ASN A 533 -22.62 -13.48 -28.11
N ILE A 534 -22.59 -12.84 -29.27
CA ILE A 534 -23.03 -11.45 -29.44
C ILE A 534 -24.49 -11.22 -28.98
N SER A 535 -25.33 -12.25 -28.95
CA SER A 535 -26.68 -12.13 -28.43
C SER A 535 -26.75 -11.79 -26.93
N GLU A 536 -25.67 -12.01 -26.16
CA GLU A 536 -25.60 -11.62 -24.75
C GLU A 536 -25.75 -10.11 -24.59
N THR A 537 -25.25 -9.31 -25.54
CA THR A 537 -25.31 -7.83 -25.51
C THR A 537 -26.74 -7.29 -25.48
N LYS A 538 -27.71 -8.00 -26.04
CA LYS A 538 -29.12 -7.58 -25.97
C LYS A 538 -29.66 -7.58 -24.54
N LYS A 539 -29.30 -8.62 -23.76
CA LYS A 539 -29.69 -8.68 -22.35
C LYS A 539 -28.97 -7.63 -21.52
N TRP A 540 -27.69 -7.35 -21.83
CA TRP A 540 -26.92 -6.33 -21.14
C TRP A 540 -27.53 -4.94 -21.36
N GLN A 541 -27.96 -4.64 -22.60
CA GLN A 541 -28.67 -3.39 -22.92
C GLN A 541 -30.00 -3.28 -22.18
N GLU A 542 -30.81 -4.34 -22.20
CA GLU A 542 -32.08 -4.38 -21.47
C GLU A 542 -31.89 -4.06 -19.98
N ILE A 543 -30.84 -4.63 -19.36
CA ILE A 543 -30.52 -4.42 -17.94
C ILE A 543 -30.08 -2.98 -17.69
N SER A 544 -29.14 -2.46 -18.48
CA SER A 544 -28.61 -1.10 -18.27
C SER A 544 -29.70 -0.02 -18.43
N GLU A 545 -30.56 -0.14 -19.45
CA GLU A 545 -31.66 0.80 -19.71
C GLU A 545 -32.77 0.73 -18.64
N ASN A 546 -32.91 -0.41 -17.96
CA ASN A 546 -33.97 -0.63 -16.98
C ASN A 546 -33.46 -0.83 -15.55
N MET A 547 -32.26 -0.39 -15.24
CA MET A 547 -31.73 -0.42 -13.87
C MET A 547 -32.54 0.52 -12.96
N TYR A 548 -32.81 0.07 -11.74
CA TYR A 548 -33.49 0.86 -10.73
C TYR A 548 -32.50 1.75 -9.97
N TYR A 549 -32.90 2.98 -9.75
CA TYR A 549 -32.17 3.98 -8.98
C TYR A 549 -33.09 4.61 -7.92
N PRO A 550 -32.81 4.41 -6.61
CA PRO A 550 -33.61 5.07 -5.58
C PRO A 550 -33.44 6.59 -5.64
N TYR A 551 -34.55 7.33 -5.59
CA TYR A 551 -34.57 8.78 -5.73
C TYR A 551 -35.55 9.43 -4.76
N SER A 552 -35.20 10.59 -4.24
CA SER A 552 -36.07 11.41 -3.38
C SER A 552 -36.54 12.66 -4.08
N GLU A 553 -37.79 12.72 -4.50
CA GLU A 553 -38.40 13.93 -5.07
C GLU A 553 -38.32 15.10 -4.09
N LYS A 554 -38.52 14.85 -2.79
CA LYS A 554 -38.46 15.87 -1.73
C LYS A 554 -37.09 16.58 -1.66
N HIS A 555 -36.02 15.83 -1.83
CA HIS A 555 -34.66 16.37 -1.71
C HIS A 555 -34.04 16.65 -3.09
N GLY A 556 -34.59 16.10 -4.16
CA GLY A 556 -34.07 16.22 -5.52
C GLY A 556 -32.72 15.51 -5.70
N VAL A 557 -32.50 14.36 -5.00
CA VAL A 557 -31.27 13.61 -5.01
C VAL A 557 -31.53 12.12 -5.18
N PHE A 558 -30.59 11.41 -5.80
CA PHE A 558 -30.51 9.96 -5.69
C PHE A 558 -30.19 9.57 -4.26
N LEU A 559 -30.88 8.54 -3.76
CA LEU A 559 -30.61 8.01 -2.42
C LEU A 559 -29.54 6.94 -2.49
N GLN A 560 -28.67 6.89 -1.48
CA GLN A 560 -27.57 5.92 -1.43
C GLN A 560 -28.06 4.48 -1.56
N GLN A 561 -29.22 4.15 -0.95
CA GLN A 561 -29.92 2.87 -1.10
C GLN A 561 -31.39 2.99 -0.72
N ASP A 562 -32.14 1.90 -0.89
CA ASP A 562 -33.51 1.79 -0.39
C ASP A 562 -33.55 2.02 1.13
N GLY A 563 -34.57 2.73 1.61
CA GLY A 563 -34.77 3.00 3.02
C GLY A 563 -33.76 3.96 3.68
N PHE A 564 -32.91 4.64 2.88
CA PHE A 564 -31.90 5.56 3.42
C PHE A 564 -32.49 6.64 4.32
N LEU A 565 -33.61 7.25 3.91
CA LEU A 565 -34.29 8.30 4.69
C LEU A 565 -35.14 7.79 5.86
N ASP A 566 -35.30 6.49 6.01
CA ASP A 566 -36.02 5.90 7.17
C ASP A 566 -35.10 5.79 8.41
N LYS A 567 -33.83 6.09 8.24
CA LYS A 567 -32.79 6.08 9.28
C LYS A 567 -32.68 7.44 9.97
N GLU A 568 -31.95 7.44 11.08
CA GLU A 568 -31.66 8.67 11.85
C GLU A 568 -30.77 9.60 11.04
N LEU A 569 -31.32 10.73 10.58
CA LEU A 569 -30.62 11.72 9.76
C LEU A 569 -29.94 12.75 10.65
N ILE A 570 -28.68 12.52 10.98
CA ILE A 570 -27.89 13.38 11.87
C ILE A 570 -26.81 14.10 11.04
N PRO A 571 -26.86 15.43 10.88
CA PRO A 571 -25.74 16.18 10.35
C PRO A 571 -24.48 16.00 11.22
N VAL A 572 -23.32 15.87 10.57
CA VAL A 572 -22.04 15.68 11.29
C VAL A 572 -21.72 16.82 12.24
N THR A 573 -22.22 18.04 11.95
CA THR A 573 -22.11 19.22 12.83
C THR A 573 -22.81 19.03 14.18
N ASP A 574 -23.83 18.18 14.23
CA ASP A 574 -24.63 17.95 15.43
C ASP A 574 -24.05 16.80 16.29
N LEU A 575 -23.03 16.08 15.76
CA LEU A 575 -22.34 15.04 16.50
C LEU A 575 -21.33 15.65 17.49
N PRO A 576 -21.43 15.30 18.80
CA PRO A 576 -20.43 15.72 19.76
C PRO A 576 -19.03 15.26 19.39
N THR A 577 -18.03 16.12 19.52
CA THR A 577 -16.62 15.77 19.26
C THR A 577 -16.13 14.60 20.11
N SER A 578 -16.68 14.45 21.34
CA SER A 578 -16.39 13.32 22.23
C SER A 578 -16.92 11.96 21.74
N GLN A 579 -17.73 11.94 20.68
CA GLN A 579 -18.25 10.73 20.06
C GLN A 579 -17.58 10.44 18.71
N ARG A 580 -16.51 11.12 18.39
CA ARG A 580 -15.74 10.91 17.15
C ARG A 580 -14.36 10.33 17.46
N PRO A 581 -13.91 9.37 16.68
CA PRO A 581 -14.61 8.70 15.56
C PRO A 581 -15.79 7.86 16.06
N ILE A 582 -16.92 7.85 15.30
CA ILE A 582 -18.11 7.14 15.75
C ILE A 582 -17.92 5.63 15.82
N VAL A 583 -17.01 5.07 15.01
CA VAL A 583 -16.67 3.64 15.04
C VAL A 583 -16.07 3.19 16.38
N GLU A 584 -15.46 4.10 17.14
CA GLU A 584 -14.90 3.81 18.46
C GLU A 584 -15.91 4.03 19.61
N HIS A 585 -16.98 4.80 19.37
CA HIS A 585 -17.90 5.25 20.42
C HIS A 585 -19.32 4.71 20.26
N TRP A 586 -19.74 4.32 19.04
CA TRP A 586 -21.08 3.80 18.79
C TRP A 586 -21.05 2.30 18.58
N SER A 587 -22.13 1.61 18.96
CA SER A 587 -22.33 0.23 18.56
C SER A 587 -22.55 0.14 17.05
N TRP A 588 -22.16 -0.99 16.45
CA TRP A 588 -22.41 -1.24 15.03
C TRP A 588 -23.90 -1.14 14.67
N ASP A 589 -24.79 -1.63 15.55
CA ASP A 589 -26.24 -1.48 15.41
C ASP A 589 -26.67 0.00 15.28
N ARG A 590 -26.11 0.90 16.10
CA ARG A 590 -26.44 2.32 16.01
C ARG A 590 -25.93 2.95 14.72
N ILE A 591 -24.73 2.56 14.27
CA ILE A 591 -24.16 3.03 12.99
C ILE A 591 -25.09 2.63 11.85
N LEU A 592 -25.51 1.37 11.76
CA LEU A 592 -26.40 0.84 10.72
C LEU A 592 -27.79 1.53 10.69
N ARG A 593 -28.27 2.07 11.80
CA ARG A 593 -29.54 2.81 11.91
C ARG A 593 -29.41 4.31 11.68
N SER A 594 -28.21 4.80 11.40
CA SER A 594 -27.94 6.21 11.10
C SER A 594 -27.66 6.43 9.61
N CYS A 595 -27.81 7.66 9.14
CA CYS A 595 -27.38 8.10 7.82
C CYS A 595 -25.92 8.58 7.81
N CYS A 596 -25.10 8.20 8.80
CA CYS A 596 -23.70 8.56 8.82
C CYS A 596 -22.94 7.84 7.71
N ILE A 597 -22.09 8.56 7.02
CA ILE A 597 -21.34 8.07 5.86
C ILE A 597 -19.85 8.05 6.20
N LYS A 598 -19.22 6.87 6.09
CA LYS A 598 -17.80 6.67 6.37
C LYS A 598 -16.92 7.36 5.32
N GLN A 599 -17.30 7.21 4.04
CA GLN A 599 -16.61 7.75 2.88
C GLN A 599 -17.58 7.95 1.70
N ALA A 600 -17.15 8.69 0.67
CA ALA A 600 -17.96 8.93 -0.52
C ALA A 600 -18.51 7.63 -1.12
N ASP A 601 -19.83 7.59 -1.32
CA ASP A 601 -20.57 6.48 -1.94
C ASP A 601 -21.33 7.02 -3.17
N THR A 602 -22.50 7.60 -3.01
CA THR A 602 -23.16 8.30 -4.12
C THR A 602 -22.25 9.37 -4.74
N LEU A 603 -21.50 10.12 -3.93
CA LEU A 603 -20.54 11.10 -4.41
C LEU A 603 -19.36 10.49 -5.17
N GLN A 604 -18.97 9.24 -4.89
CA GLN A 604 -17.97 8.51 -5.70
C GLN A 604 -18.48 8.32 -7.14
N GLY A 605 -19.75 8.02 -7.31
CA GLY A 605 -20.36 7.92 -8.64
C GLY A 605 -20.48 9.27 -9.35
N PHE A 606 -20.79 10.35 -8.62
CA PHE A 606 -20.79 11.71 -9.17
C PHE A 606 -19.38 12.16 -9.60
N TYR A 607 -18.34 11.65 -8.98
CA TYR A 607 -16.96 11.85 -9.42
C TYR A 607 -16.64 11.03 -10.68
N PHE A 608 -16.99 9.73 -10.72
CA PHE A 608 -16.66 8.87 -11.85
C PHE A 608 -17.45 9.22 -13.13
N PHE A 609 -18.70 9.61 -12.99
CA PHE A 609 -19.62 9.90 -14.08
C PHE A 609 -19.98 11.38 -14.15
N GLU A 610 -19.01 12.26 -13.87
CA GLU A 610 -19.25 13.69 -13.70
C GLU A 610 -19.92 14.36 -14.91
N ASP A 611 -19.59 13.93 -16.12
CA ASP A 611 -20.13 14.47 -17.37
C ASP A 611 -21.61 14.11 -17.62
N GLU A 612 -22.16 13.16 -16.87
CA GLU A 612 -23.56 12.75 -16.99
C GLU A 612 -24.52 13.63 -16.19
N TYR A 613 -24.00 14.50 -15.34
CA TYR A 613 -24.80 15.32 -14.41
C TYR A 613 -24.52 16.80 -14.57
N THR A 614 -25.58 17.61 -14.40
CA THR A 614 -25.45 19.06 -14.41
C THR A 614 -24.81 19.60 -13.13
N ASP A 615 -24.25 20.81 -13.18
CA ASP A 615 -23.67 21.45 -11.97
C ASP A 615 -24.70 21.61 -10.85
N GLU A 616 -25.98 21.81 -11.17
CA GLU A 616 -27.08 21.87 -10.19
C GLU A 616 -27.27 20.53 -9.51
N GLN A 617 -27.20 19.40 -10.24
CA GLN A 617 -27.29 18.07 -9.68
C GLN A 617 -26.07 17.77 -8.84
N HIS A 618 -24.86 18.10 -9.30
CA HIS A 618 -23.63 17.99 -8.50
C HIS A 618 -23.77 18.72 -7.17
N LYS A 619 -24.20 19.99 -7.22
CA LYS A 619 -24.35 20.81 -6.02
C LYS A 619 -25.38 20.21 -5.04
N LYS A 620 -26.55 19.82 -5.51
CA LYS A 620 -27.59 19.24 -4.66
C LYS A 620 -27.13 17.97 -3.95
N HIS A 621 -26.45 17.07 -4.68
CA HIS A 621 -25.94 15.83 -4.09
C HIS A 621 -24.79 16.09 -3.14
N TYR A 622 -23.85 16.99 -3.48
CA TYR A 622 -22.77 17.38 -2.60
C TYR A 622 -23.29 17.97 -1.29
N ASP A 623 -24.19 18.98 -1.36
CA ASP A 623 -24.77 19.63 -0.18
C ASP A 623 -25.56 18.64 0.70
N PHE A 624 -26.19 17.64 0.09
CA PHE A 624 -26.95 16.63 0.83
C PHE A 624 -26.05 15.62 1.52
N TYR A 625 -25.04 15.05 0.85
CA TYR A 625 -24.22 13.95 1.35
C TYR A 625 -23.03 14.40 2.17
N GLU A 626 -22.41 15.54 1.83
CA GLU A 626 -21.23 16.03 2.57
C GLU A 626 -21.56 16.26 4.06
N ARG A 627 -22.68 16.86 4.37
CA ARG A 627 -23.09 17.10 5.76
C ARG A 627 -23.34 15.84 6.59
N LEU A 628 -23.52 14.70 5.95
CA LEU A 628 -23.73 13.39 6.61
C LEU A 628 -22.44 12.56 6.68
N THR A 629 -21.36 13.00 6.03
CA THR A 629 -20.13 12.26 5.92
C THR A 629 -19.19 12.57 7.08
N VAL A 630 -18.91 11.56 7.92
CA VAL A 630 -18.00 11.69 9.07
C VAL A 630 -16.52 11.65 8.67
N HIS A 631 -16.21 11.20 7.47
CA HIS A 631 -14.84 11.07 6.94
C HIS A 631 -13.94 10.21 7.84
N GLU A 632 -14.38 9.03 8.21
CA GLU A 632 -13.61 8.08 9.03
C GLU A 632 -12.83 7.06 8.18
N SER A 633 -12.83 7.23 6.86
CA SER A 633 -11.95 6.54 5.93
C SER A 633 -10.87 7.48 5.42
N SER A 634 -9.66 6.94 5.23
CA SER A 634 -8.55 7.66 4.60
C SER A 634 -8.83 8.07 3.15
N LEU A 635 -9.73 7.36 2.45
CA LEU A 635 -10.11 7.63 1.06
C LEU A 635 -11.16 8.73 0.92
N SER A 636 -11.88 9.07 2.02
CA SER A 636 -13.03 9.96 1.95
C SER A 636 -12.70 11.40 1.53
N PRO A 637 -11.70 12.09 2.10
CA PRO A 637 -11.55 13.53 1.87
C PRO A 637 -11.19 13.89 0.43
N CYS A 638 -10.49 13.01 -0.32
CA CYS A 638 -10.05 13.36 -1.67
C CYS A 638 -11.22 13.57 -2.64
N VAL A 639 -12.22 12.69 -2.67
CA VAL A 639 -13.41 12.85 -3.54
C VAL A 639 -14.20 14.09 -3.17
N HIS A 640 -14.33 14.38 -1.89
CA HIS A 640 -14.98 15.59 -1.41
C HIS A 640 -14.19 16.86 -1.76
N SER A 641 -12.85 16.81 -1.76
CA SER A 641 -11.99 17.90 -2.22
C SER A 641 -12.21 18.22 -3.70
N ILE A 642 -12.21 17.18 -4.55
CA ILE A 642 -12.40 17.30 -5.99
C ILE A 642 -13.77 17.91 -6.31
N LEU A 643 -14.83 17.37 -5.70
CA LEU A 643 -16.18 17.87 -5.94
C LEU A 643 -16.40 19.29 -5.39
N ALA A 644 -15.81 19.64 -4.24
CA ALA A 644 -15.84 21.01 -3.73
C ALA A 644 -15.15 21.99 -4.69
N ALA A 645 -13.99 21.62 -5.24
CA ALA A 645 -13.28 22.42 -6.23
C ALA A 645 -14.11 22.62 -7.51
N LYS A 646 -14.72 21.55 -8.02
CA LYS A 646 -15.65 21.62 -9.17
C LYS A 646 -16.80 22.60 -8.94
N LEU A 647 -17.31 22.65 -7.72
CA LEU A 647 -18.42 23.54 -7.33
C LEU A 647 -17.97 24.95 -6.95
N GLY A 648 -16.68 25.27 -7.03
CA GLY A 648 -16.12 26.58 -6.70
C GLY A 648 -16.01 26.86 -5.20
N ASP A 649 -16.16 25.86 -4.34
CA ASP A 649 -15.90 25.99 -2.89
C ASP A 649 -14.41 25.74 -2.59
N GLU A 650 -13.58 26.73 -2.95
CA GLU A 650 -12.12 26.67 -2.80
C GLU A 650 -11.69 26.41 -1.34
N LYS A 651 -12.41 26.99 -0.38
CA LYS A 651 -12.10 26.83 1.03
C LYS A 651 -12.27 25.36 1.45
N ARG A 652 -13.40 24.77 1.13
CA ARG A 652 -13.71 23.39 1.48
C ARG A 652 -12.81 22.40 0.73
N ALA A 653 -12.54 22.67 -0.55
CA ALA A 653 -11.61 21.91 -1.36
C ALA A 653 -10.22 21.84 -0.71
N TYR A 654 -9.69 22.99 -0.27
CA TYR A 654 -8.39 23.08 0.38
C TYR A 654 -8.36 22.42 1.76
N GLU A 655 -9.42 22.56 2.57
CA GLU A 655 -9.53 21.87 3.86
C GLU A 655 -9.47 20.34 3.68
N PHE A 656 -10.19 19.78 2.73
CA PHE A 656 -10.15 18.34 2.43
C PHE A 656 -8.84 17.90 1.79
N TYR A 657 -8.25 18.71 0.91
CA TYR A 657 -6.93 18.47 0.37
C TYR A 657 -5.90 18.29 1.50
N LEU A 658 -5.80 19.23 2.42
CA LEU A 658 -4.87 19.15 3.54
C LEU A 658 -5.14 17.92 4.43
N ARG A 659 -6.41 17.59 4.66
CA ARG A 659 -6.79 16.41 5.43
C ARG A 659 -6.32 15.11 4.78
N THR A 660 -6.41 15.01 3.45
CA THR A 660 -5.87 13.87 2.68
C THR A 660 -4.34 13.90 2.67
N ALA A 661 -3.74 15.03 2.31
CA ALA A 661 -2.31 15.17 2.08
C ALA A 661 -1.47 14.97 3.36
N ARG A 662 -1.96 15.42 4.50
CA ARG A 662 -1.28 15.35 5.79
C ARG A 662 -1.77 14.23 6.70
N LEU A 663 -2.62 13.34 6.20
CA LEU A 663 -3.25 12.27 6.97
C LEU A 663 -2.26 11.54 7.90
N ASP A 664 -1.17 11.04 7.33
CA ASP A 664 -0.15 10.28 8.04
C ASP A 664 0.88 11.19 8.75
N LEU A 665 1.22 12.33 8.16
CA LEU A 665 2.19 13.27 8.76
C LEU A 665 1.69 13.85 10.09
N ASP A 666 0.38 14.05 10.20
CA ASP A 666 -0.27 14.58 11.40
C ASP A 666 -0.91 13.47 12.26
N ASP A 667 -0.75 12.19 11.84
CA ASP A 667 -1.36 11.00 12.47
C ASP A 667 -2.86 11.24 12.77
N TYR A 668 -3.59 11.70 11.77
CA TYR A 668 -4.95 12.20 11.92
C TYR A 668 -5.91 11.13 12.45
N ASN A 669 -5.80 9.91 11.95
CA ASN A 669 -6.60 8.77 12.35
C ASN A 669 -6.02 8.02 13.58
N ASN A 670 -4.86 8.45 14.11
CA ASN A 670 -4.15 7.80 15.21
C ASN A 670 -3.77 6.33 14.95
N ASP A 671 -3.55 5.95 13.69
CA ASP A 671 -3.24 4.58 13.26
C ASP A 671 -1.98 4.48 12.37
N THR A 672 -1.29 5.60 12.12
CA THR A 672 -0.04 5.66 11.34
C THR A 672 1.07 4.78 11.94
N ARG A 673 1.00 4.48 13.24
CA ARG A 673 1.88 3.52 13.92
C ARG A 673 1.86 2.12 13.29
N ASP A 674 0.76 1.72 12.64
CA ASP A 674 0.56 0.43 11.99
C ASP A 674 0.89 0.43 10.49
N GLY A 675 1.31 1.57 9.95
CA GLY A 675 1.71 1.80 8.56
C GLY A 675 0.97 2.97 7.91
N LEU A 676 1.56 3.51 6.85
CA LEU A 676 1.02 4.63 6.08
C LEU A 676 -0.22 4.21 5.25
N HIS A 677 -1.00 5.19 4.81
CA HIS A 677 -2.16 4.99 3.94
C HIS A 677 -1.78 5.23 2.46
N ILE A 678 -1.00 4.30 1.89
CA ILE A 678 -0.39 4.47 0.56
C ILE A 678 -1.44 4.70 -0.54
N THR A 679 -2.55 3.96 -0.53
CA THR A 679 -3.58 4.13 -1.56
C THR A 679 -4.28 5.48 -1.46
N SER A 680 -4.50 6.01 -0.26
CA SER A 680 -5.07 7.35 -0.07
C SER A 680 -4.11 8.49 -0.45
N MET A 681 -2.80 8.22 -0.43
CA MET A 681 -1.79 9.20 -0.87
C MET A 681 -1.96 9.58 -2.34
N ALA A 682 -2.41 8.65 -3.18
CA ALA A 682 -2.77 8.95 -4.56
C ALA A 682 -3.94 9.95 -4.66
N GLY A 683 -4.89 9.89 -3.72
CA GLY A 683 -5.97 10.86 -3.61
C GLY A 683 -5.49 12.30 -3.38
N THR A 684 -4.35 12.48 -2.73
CA THR A 684 -3.71 13.80 -2.60
C THR A 684 -3.36 14.38 -3.96
N TRP A 685 -2.74 13.58 -4.81
CA TRP A 685 -2.39 13.98 -6.17
C TRP A 685 -3.64 14.24 -7.01
N MET A 686 -4.66 13.39 -6.89
CA MET A 686 -5.94 13.55 -7.60
C MET A 686 -6.67 14.84 -7.21
N SER A 687 -6.46 15.36 -6.00
CA SER A 687 -7.13 16.56 -5.48
C SER A 687 -6.50 17.89 -5.96
N ILE A 688 -5.38 17.83 -6.70
CA ILE A 688 -4.69 18.99 -7.29
C ILE A 688 -5.01 19.12 -8.78
#